data_e8b37ecb138e5573837bc71df4f620fa
#
_entry.id   e8b37ecb138e5573837bc71df4f620fa
#
_cell.length_a   1.000
_cell.length_b   1.000
_cell.length_c   1.000
_cell.angle_alpha   90.00
_cell.angle_beta   90.00
_cell.angle_gamma   90.00
#
_symmetry.space_group_name_H-M   'P 1'
#
loop_
_entity.id
_entity.type
_entity.pdbx_description
1 polymer ?
#
loop_
_entity_poly.entity_id
_entity_poly.type
_entity_poly.pdbx_seq_one_letter_code
_entity_poly.pdbx_strand_id
1 'polypeptide(L)'
;MNQFGHPIYPTMKKTISKPLTLSGRYFSKKELIYVQQTIKSFPNLSLTELAETFCEHLNWVTARGRNKLNACLTALEKLEKLGIVSLPRKRRQKKRETKAITWSAQTQLGAPVECTLDALGSVRLEVVTETAEMALWNEYVDRHHYLGYRHPIGACVKYFIVSGKPDKQLLGCLLFSASVWHLADRDQWIGWDRTDREKRLNLVINNSRFLIFPWVNVPNLASHVLSLATRQIRDDWYQAHAYRPVLIETFVDTTRYSGTCYQAANWACIGQTSGKDWKGVSEAQKGSVKSILVCPLQPNFRAILKNLKPAKGQTAIDETFVVLWGKVVTVISDVAQTFDATWQKRKRVIDSLLLVFLIFRLVFSKNSQGYGTTISEFWHSCHRMRFPLPQKQPISASAFTEARKKLDENIFSVLNQRIIDACDEDDSARYRWVNHRLFAVDGSKLNLPRELIHSGYRTPSDDAHYPQGLLSCLYQLKSKIPYDFDLVSHANERHCALGHLKTLNSGDVVVYDRGYFSYATLYYHLQAGVYPIFRLQKNTFKEIDAFGNSHQTDRIIPLLPSKETQRDIGKQFPDIDFIALKIRLIKYTLAGNTYCIGTTLMDKQYTIDAFRDVYHARWGVEELYKVSKHMIEVDDFHGRSERTVKQELFAHFVLITMSRLCSNESESLLLSLLNLTREETDGESTIQVNFKNALATVSRHLEEIMFTPARCIKKVMEDIVCSVSRYRQKIRPGRSYVRQSMKPVNKWKSSNANT
;
A
#
# COMPACT_ATOMS: atom_id res chain seq x y z
N MET A 1 -3.90 52.40 -60.70
CA MET A 1 -2.46 52.13 -60.66
C MET A 1 -1.82 53.21 -59.80
N ASN A 2 -1.58 52.92 -58.52
CA ASN A 2 -0.80 53.81 -57.67
C ASN A 2 0.58 53.16 -57.51
N GLN A 3 1.55 53.92 -57.88
CA GLN A 3 2.97 53.66 -57.74
C GLN A 3 3.30 53.40 -56.27
N PHE A 4 3.70 52.24 -55.97
CA PHE A 4 4.36 51.61 -54.82
C PHE A 4 3.65 50.30 -54.50
N GLY A 5 4.14 49.19 -55.01
CA GLY A 5 3.61 47.83 -54.86
C GLY A 5 3.74 47.30 -53.44
N HIS A 6 2.89 47.71 -52.54
CA HIS A 6 2.67 47.04 -51.27
C HIS A 6 1.41 46.18 -51.35
N PRO A 7 1.44 44.89 -50.98
CA PRO A 7 0.25 44.06 -50.96
C PRO A 7 -0.69 44.60 -49.91
N ILE A 8 -1.96 44.87 -50.31
CA ILE A 8 -3.06 45.26 -49.43
C ILE A 8 -3.38 44.03 -48.55
N TYR A 9 -2.97 44.07 -47.29
CA TYR A 9 -3.42 43.10 -46.28
C TYR A 9 -4.86 43.42 -45.89
N PRO A 10 -5.75 42.43 -45.85
CA PRO A 10 -7.13 42.66 -45.35
C PRO A 10 -7.06 43.12 -43.90
N THR A 11 -7.75 44.23 -43.61
CA THR A 11 -7.87 44.81 -42.28
C THR A 11 -8.39 43.79 -41.28
N MET A 12 -7.66 43.59 -40.18
CA MET A 12 -8.05 42.73 -39.04
C MET A 12 -9.36 43.22 -38.45
N LYS A 13 -10.43 42.44 -38.56
CA LYS A 13 -11.79 42.84 -38.20
C LYS A 13 -12.27 42.45 -36.79
N LYS A 14 -11.44 41.84 -35.92
CA LYS A 14 -11.90 41.47 -34.58
C LYS A 14 -10.90 41.80 -33.47
N THR A 15 -11.35 42.64 -32.56
CA THR A 15 -10.64 42.92 -31.28
C THR A 15 -10.70 41.67 -30.40
N ILE A 16 -9.56 41.24 -29.84
CA ILE A 16 -9.48 40.12 -28.90
C ILE A 16 -10.13 40.51 -27.59
N SER A 17 -11.33 40.01 -27.33
CA SER A 17 -12.10 40.32 -26.13
C SER A 17 -12.00 39.27 -25.01
N LYS A 18 -11.74 38.03 -25.36
CA LYS A 18 -11.75 36.89 -24.41
C LYS A 18 -10.59 35.92 -24.67
N PRO A 19 -10.11 35.22 -23.62
CA PRO A 19 -9.11 34.15 -23.78
C PRO A 19 -9.72 32.97 -24.56
N LEU A 20 -8.86 32.14 -25.19
CA LEU A 20 -9.25 31.00 -26.03
C LEU A 20 -8.47 29.74 -25.66
N THR A 21 -9.13 28.60 -25.70
CA THR A 21 -8.45 27.31 -25.60
C THR A 21 -8.37 26.66 -27.00
N LEU A 22 -7.16 26.46 -27.50
CA LEU A 22 -6.89 25.93 -28.83
C LEU A 22 -5.87 24.79 -28.75
N SER A 23 -6.11 23.68 -29.43
CA SER A 23 -5.21 22.53 -29.49
C SER A 23 -4.69 22.06 -28.10
N GLY A 24 -5.56 22.04 -27.10
CA GLY A 24 -5.23 21.60 -25.75
C GLY A 24 -4.44 22.62 -24.90
N ARG A 25 -4.31 23.89 -25.37
CA ARG A 25 -3.65 24.96 -24.64
C ARG A 25 -4.58 26.17 -24.44
N TYR A 26 -4.57 26.72 -23.23
CA TYR A 26 -5.22 27.96 -22.92
C TYR A 26 -4.33 29.15 -23.33
N PHE A 27 -4.86 30.06 -24.11
CA PHE A 27 -4.25 31.32 -24.49
C PHE A 27 -4.91 32.46 -23.76
N SER A 28 -4.17 33.16 -22.95
CA SER A 28 -4.60 34.40 -22.33
C SER A 28 -4.76 35.52 -23.37
N LYS A 29 -5.48 36.58 -23.03
CA LYS A 29 -5.61 37.77 -23.90
C LYS A 29 -4.24 38.37 -24.26
N LYS A 30 -3.30 38.40 -23.29
CA LYS A 30 -1.93 38.91 -23.53
C LYS A 30 -1.17 38.04 -24.53
N GLU A 31 -1.26 36.70 -24.43
CA GLU A 31 -0.60 35.80 -25.37
C GLU A 31 -1.21 35.85 -26.77
N LEU A 32 -2.52 36.03 -26.89
CA LEU A 32 -3.17 36.21 -28.18
C LEU A 32 -2.74 37.52 -28.88
N ILE A 33 -2.59 38.60 -28.12
CA ILE A 33 -2.08 39.89 -28.59
C ILE A 33 -0.60 39.72 -29.03
N TYR A 34 0.19 39.01 -28.22
CA TYR A 34 1.58 38.71 -28.56
C TYR A 34 1.69 37.92 -29.86
N VAL A 35 0.89 36.87 -30.06
CA VAL A 35 0.84 36.11 -31.35
C VAL A 35 0.47 36.99 -32.50
N GLN A 36 -0.51 37.89 -32.36
CA GLN A 36 -0.94 38.84 -33.37
C GLN A 36 0.20 39.83 -33.76
N GLN A 37 0.84 40.38 -32.74
CA GLN A 37 1.95 41.34 -32.94
C GLN A 37 3.15 40.68 -33.60
N THR A 38 3.52 39.48 -33.18
CA THR A 38 4.67 38.72 -33.73
C THR A 38 4.43 38.41 -35.20
N ILE A 39 3.24 37.90 -35.58
CA ILE A 39 2.93 37.64 -37.02
C ILE A 39 3.00 38.94 -37.85
N LYS A 40 2.52 40.05 -37.29
CA LYS A 40 2.54 41.34 -37.95
C LYS A 40 3.97 41.91 -38.12
N SER A 41 4.81 41.71 -37.10
CA SER A 41 6.17 42.23 -37.08
C SER A 41 7.13 41.40 -37.96
N PHE A 42 6.83 40.13 -38.21
CA PHE A 42 7.67 39.19 -38.97
C PHE A 42 6.91 38.55 -40.14
N PRO A 43 6.48 39.31 -41.16
CA PRO A 43 5.63 38.85 -42.25
C PRO A 43 6.32 37.83 -43.19
N ASN A 44 7.64 37.75 -43.16
CA ASN A 44 8.45 36.89 -44.04
C ASN A 44 8.77 35.51 -43.39
N LEU A 45 8.48 35.29 -42.12
CA LEU A 45 8.69 33.99 -41.48
C LEU A 45 7.74 32.94 -42.08
N SER A 46 8.23 31.74 -42.30
CA SER A 46 7.41 30.60 -42.68
C SER A 46 6.47 30.21 -41.53
N LEU A 47 5.37 29.53 -41.82
CA LEU A 47 4.43 29.08 -40.83
C LEU A 47 5.08 28.13 -39.77
N THR A 48 6.10 27.36 -40.20
CA THR A 48 6.84 26.47 -39.31
C THR A 48 7.73 27.26 -38.34
N GLU A 49 8.48 28.25 -38.86
CA GLU A 49 9.33 29.13 -38.04
C GLU A 49 8.47 29.94 -37.02
N LEU A 50 7.32 30.42 -37.45
CA LEU A 50 6.35 31.06 -36.50
C LEU A 50 5.91 30.10 -35.43
N ALA A 51 5.59 28.85 -35.78
CA ALA A 51 5.17 27.85 -34.82
C ALA A 51 6.30 27.46 -33.84
N GLU A 52 7.53 27.35 -34.30
CA GLU A 52 8.73 27.14 -33.48
C GLU A 52 8.90 28.29 -32.48
N THR A 53 8.90 29.53 -32.98
CA THR A 53 9.00 30.75 -32.15
C THR A 53 7.93 30.80 -31.09
N PHE A 54 6.68 30.49 -31.43
CA PHE A 54 5.60 30.47 -30.42
C PHE A 54 5.72 29.32 -29.43
N CYS A 55 6.18 28.16 -29.86
CA CYS A 55 6.43 27.04 -28.93
C CYS A 55 7.52 27.41 -27.91
N GLU A 56 8.58 28.07 -28.33
CA GLU A 56 9.65 28.50 -27.42
C GLU A 56 9.23 29.65 -26.51
N HIS A 57 8.71 30.73 -27.05
CA HIS A 57 8.36 31.91 -26.24
C HIS A 57 7.18 31.70 -25.31
N LEU A 58 6.25 30.83 -25.69
CA LEU A 58 5.09 30.48 -24.85
C LEU A 58 5.29 29.20 -24.04
N ASN A 59 6.52 28.66 -24.02
CA ASN A 59 6.88 27.42 -23.36
C ASN A 59 5.91 26.27 -23.68
N TRP A 60 5.55 26.14 -24.97
CA TRP A 60 4.60 25.13 -25.43
C TRP A 60 5.33 23.89 -25.92
N VAL A 61 5.83 23.13 -24.94
CA VAL A 61 6.67 21.95 -25.17
C VAL A 61 6.00 20.67 -24.69
N THR A 62 6.51 19.54 -25.15
CA THR A 62 6.16 18.23 -24.60
C THR A 62 6.79 18.07 -23.21
N ALA A 63 6.39 17.05 -22.45
CA ALA A 63 7.00 16.71 -21.16
C ALA A 63 8.54 16.45 -21.27
N ARG A 64 9.03 16.11 -22.48
CA ARG A 64 10.46 15.94 -22.79
C ARG A 64 11.15 17.21 -23.32
N GLY A 65 10.54 18.37 -23.21
CA GLY A 65 11.12 19.66 -23.65
C GLY A 65 11.12 19.90 -25.17
N ARG A 66 10.48 19.04 -25.99
CA ARG A 66 10.40 19.26 -27.45
C ARG A 66 9.21 20.14 -27.79
N ASN A 67 9.40 21.08 -28.76
CA ASN A 67 8.34 21.96 -29.25
C ASN A 67 7.13 21.20 -29.79
N LYS A 68 5.90 21.59 -29.40
CA LYS A 68 4.64 21.00 -29.87
C LYS A 68 4.19 21.61 -31.20
N LEU A 69 5.07 21.56 -32.22
CA LEU A 69 4.90 22.21 -33.54
C LEU A 69 3.55 21.94 -34.17
N ASN A 70 3.13 20.68 -34.30
CA ASN A 70 1.85 20.33 -34.93
C ASN A 70 0.64 20.90 -34.19
N ALA A 71 0.67 20.92 -32.86
CA ALA A 71 -0.39 21.51 -32.05
C ALA A 71 -0.41 23.03 -32.23
N CYS A 72 0.75 23.68 -32.31
CA CYS A 72 0.87 25.10 -32.55
C CYS A 72 0.40 25.48 -33.96
N LEU A 73 0.80 24.76 -34.98
CA LEU A 73 0.34 24.96 -36.38
C LEU A 73 -1.19 24.87 -36.47
N THR A 74 -1.79 23.85 -35.85
CA THR A 74 -3.25 23.68 -35.79
C THR A 74 -3.95 24.82 -35.05
N ALA A 75 -3.32 25.34 -33.98
CA ALA A 75 -3.87 26.51 -33.25
C ALA A 75 -3.81 27.79 -34.08
N LEU A 76 -2.70 28.03 -34.78
CA LEU A 76 -2.55 29.18 -35.70
C LEU A 76 -3.58 29.14 -36.82
N GLU A 77 -3.81 27.99 -37.46
CA GLU A 77 -4.87 27.82 -38.45
C GLU A 77 -6.27 28.10 -37.93
N LYS A 78 -6.53 27.73 -36.69
CA LYS A 78 -7.81 28.06 -36.01
C LYS A 78 -7.95 29.54 -35.69
N LEU A 79 -6.86 30.20 -35.28
CA LEU A 79 -6.82 31.65 -35.06
C LEU A 79 -7.08 32.42 -36.36
N GLU A 80 -6.56 31.95 -37.48
CA GLU A 80 -6.82 32.50 -38.82
C GLU A 80 -8.31 32.32 -39.20
N LYS A 81 -8.88 31.12 -39.04
CA LYS A 81 -10.30 30.87 -39.29
C LYS A 81 -11.23 31.70 -38.43
N LEU A 82 -10.80 32.08 -37.23
CA LEU A 82 -11.55 32.98 -36.33
C LEU A 82 -11.35 34.48 -36.71
N GLY A 83 -10.50 34.78 -37.72
CA GLY A 83 -10.20 36.13 -38.16
C GLY A 83 -9.34 36.94 -37.17
N ILE A 84 -8.64 36.23 -36.26
CA ILE A 84 -7.80 36.87 -35.23
C ILE A 84 -6.39 37.15 -35.77
N VAL A 85 -5.86 36.30 -36.63
CA VAL A 85 -4.53 36.44 -37.27
C VAL A 85 -4.67 36.22 -38.77
N SER A 86 -3.69 36.75 -39.56
CA SER A 86 -3.53 36.46 -40.98
C SER A 86 -2.17 35.77 -41.15
N LEU A 87 -2.19 34.50 -41.56
CA LEU A 87 -0.97 33.70 -41.66
C LEU A 87 -0.27 33.89 -43.03
N PRO A 88 1.05 33.69 -43.09
CA PRO A 88 1.79 33.69 -44.36
C PRO A 88 1.27 32.60 -45.30
N ARG A 89 1.22 32.86 -46.61
CA ARG A 89 0.78 31.88 -47.62
C ARG A 89 1.61 30.61 -47.54
N LYS A 90 0.97 29.45 -47.43
CA LYS A 90 1.64 28.14 -47.49
C LYS A 90 2.38 28.01 -48.84
N ARG A 91 3.71 27.87 -48.83
CA ARG A 91 4.42 27.35 -50.00
C ARG A 91 3.88 25.93 -50.24
N ARG A 92 3.37 25.65 -51.47
CA ARG A 92 2.87 24.33 -51.84
C ARG A 92 3.97 23.29 -51.64
N GLN A 93 3.93 22.55 -50.55
CA GLN A 93 4.70 21.31 -50.43
C GLN A 93 3.96 20.24 -51.24
N LYS A 94 4.71 19.58 -52.15
CA LYS A 94 4.23 18.36 -52.81
C LYS A 94 3.75 17.40 -51.72
N LYS A 95 2.53 16.90 -51.83
CA LYS A 95 2.06 15.80 -51.00
C LYS A 95 3.09 14.69 -51.08
N ARG A 96 3.74 14.35 -49.99
CA ARG A 96 4.50 13.10 -49.87
C ARG A 96 3.48 11.97 -50.05
N GLU A 97 3.60 11.27 -51.16
CA GLU A 97 2.86 10.02 -51.35
C GLU A 97 3.29 9.07 -50.23
N THR A 98 2.32 8.58 -49.45
CA THR A 98 2.56 7.52 -48.47
C THR A 98 2.97 6.29 -49.25
N LYS A 99 4.26 5.92 -49.21
CA LYS A 99 4.73 4.66 -49.79
C LYS A 99 3.91 3.52 -49.23
N ALA A 100 3.30 2.73 -50.08
CA ALA A 100 2.62 1.49 -49.70
C ALA A 100 3.62 0.57 -48.95
N ILE A 101 3.20 -0.12 -47.92
CA ILE A 101 4.04 -1.07 -47.21
C ILE A 101 4.23 -2.29 -48.12
N THR A 102 5.48 -2.62 -48.40
CA THR A 102 5.83 -3.82 -49.19
C THR A 102 5.94 -5.00 -48.20
N TRP A 103 5.25 -6.09 -48.46
CA TRP A 103 5.29 -7.27 -47.62
C TRP A 103 6.48 -8.17 -47.95
N SER A 104 7.27 -8.47 -46.94
CA SER A 104 8.45 -9.36 -47.03
C SER A 104 8.07 -10.83 -46.77
N ALA A 105 9.02 -11.73 -47.02
CA ALA A 105 8.85 -13.15 -46.68
C ALA A 105 8.75 -13.37 -45.18
N GLN A 106 9.28 -12.46 -44.33
CA GLN A 106 9.32 -12.57 -42.89
C GLN A 106 7.92 -12.49 -42.24
N THR A 107 6.97 -11.86 -42.91
CA THR A 107 5.60 -11.72 -42.41
C THR A 107 4.62 -12.69 -43.04
N GLN A 108 5.08 -13.74 -43.70
CA GLN A 108 4.23 -14.83 -44.17
C GLN A 108 3.60 -15.59 -42.99
N LEU A 109 2.63 -16.47 -43.27
CA LEU A 109 2.04 -17.32 -42.27
C LEU A 109 3.13 -18.19 -41.62
N GLY A 110 3.22 -18.10 -40.31
CA GLY A 110 4.15 -18.90 -39.53
C GLY A 110 3.64 -20.34 -39.31
N ALA A 111 4.49 -21.18 -38.71
CA ALA A 111 4.07 -22.50 -38.27
C ALA A 111 2.92 -22.43 -37.25
N PRO A 112 1.92 -23.32 -37.30
CA PRO A 112 0.82 -23.33 -36.35
C PRO A 112 1.32 -23.47 -34.91
N VAL A 113 0.77 -22.67 -34.00
CA VAL A 113 1.04 -22.71 -32.55
C VAL A 113 -0.26 -23.09 -31.86
N GLU A 114 -0.40 -24.37 -31.54
CA GLU A 114 -1.57 -24.96 -30.88
C GLU A 114 -1.14 -25.61 -29.58
N CYS A 115 -1.35 -24.93 -28.46
CA CYS A 115 -0.95 -25.42 -27.13
C CYS A 115 -1.74 -24.72 -26.03
N THR A 116 -1.53 -25.13 -24.78
CA THR A 116 -2.05 -24.41 -23.62
C THR A 116 -1.18 -23.19 -23.29
N LEU A 117 -1.73 -22.24 -22.52
CA LEU A 117 -1.00 -21.07 -22.09
C LEU A 117 0.25 -21.42 -21.26
N ASP A 118 0.16 -22.46 -20.43
CA ASP A 118 1.27 -22.93 -19.60
C ASP A 118 2.42 -23.54 -20.46
N ALA A 119 2.08 -24.17 -21.58
CA ALA A 119 3.07 -24.73 -22.50
C ALA A 119 3.88 -23.67 -23.26
N LEU A 120 3.31 -22.47 -23.47
CA LEU A 120 4.05 -21.32 -24.02
C LEU A 120 5.13 -20.79 -23.07
N GLY A 121 5.06 -21.16 -21.79
CA GLY A 121 5.88 -20.56 -20.74
C GLY A 121 5.51 -19.10 -20.46
N SER A 122 6.50 -18.27 -20.13
CA SER A 122 6.23 -16.86 -19.84
C SER A 122 5.89 -16.06 -21.10
N VAL A 123 4.67 -15.57 -21.23
CA VAL A 123 4.31 -14.58 -22.26
C VAL A 123 4.74 -13.19 -21.82
N ARG A 124 5.39 -12.43 -22.70
CA ARG A 124 5.92 -11.09 -22.44
C ARG A 124 5.54 -10.10 -23.53
N LEU A 125 5.50 -8.82 -23.15
CA LEU A 125 5.31 -7.72 -24.08
C LEU A 125 6.63 -6.96 -24.24
N GLU A 126 7.16 -6.91 -25.44
CA GLU A 126 8.39 -6.22 -25.75
C GLU A 126 8.10 -4.93 -26.52
N VAL A 127 8.56 -3.81 -25.98
CA VAL A 127 8.38 -2.50 -26.61
C VAL A 127 9.23 -2.42 -27.88
N VAL A 128 8.60 -2.05 -28.98
CA VAL A 128 9.27 -1.89 -30.29
C VAL A 128 9.93 -0.54 -30.35
N THR A 129 11.25 -0.50 -30.36
CA THR A 129 12.06 0.75 -30.38
C THR A 129 12.92 0.89 -31.62
N GLU A 130 13.43 -0.21 -32.12
CA GLU A 130 14.35 -0.23 -33.25
C GLU A 130 13.64 0.02 -34.60
N THR A 131 14.28 0.73 -35.51
CA THR A 131 13.70 1.09 -36.83
C THR A 131 13.33 -0.14 -37.66
N ALA A 132 14.17 -1.18 -37.64
CA ALA A 132 13.91 -2.43 -38.35
C ALA A 132 12.70 -3.19 -37.73
N GLU A 133 12.63 -3.27 -36.41
CA GLU A 133 11.50 -3.87 -35.72
C GLU A 133 10.20 -3.10 -35.94
N MET A 134 10.27 -1.76 -35.98
CA MET A 134 9.10 -0.93 -36.32
C MET A 134 8.57 -1.20 -37.71
N ALA A 135 9.45 -1.39 -38.69
CA ALA A 135 9.05 -1.74 -40.05
C ALA A 135 8.40 -3.10 -40.11
N LEU A 136 8.99 -4.11 -39.45
CA LEU A 136 8.46 -5.47 -39.35
C LEU A 136 7.09 -5.49 -38.64
N TRP A 137 6.97 -4.75 -37.54
CA TRP A 137 5.71 -4.60 -36.80
C TRP A 137 4.61 -3.99 -37.68
N ASN A 138 4.93 -2.93 -38.44
CA ASN A 138 3.98 -2.28 -39.34
C ASN A 138 3.51 -3.25 -40.41
N GLU A 139 4.40 -4.05 -40.96
CA GLU A 139 4.14 -5.03 -41.99
C GLU A 139 3.22 -6.15 -41.49
N TYR A 140 3.48 -6.73 -40.28
CA TYR A 140 2.60 -7.71 -39.65
C TYR A 140 1.18 -7.18 -39.45
N VAL A 141 1.03 -5.96 -38.95
CA VAL A 141 -0.29 -5.36 -38.72
C VAL A 141 -0.98 -5.02 -40.05
N ASP A 142 -0.26 -4.53 -41.04
CA ASP A 142 -0.82 -4.22 -42.35
C ASP A 142 -1.35 -5.46 -43.05
N ARG A 143 -0.61 -6.56 -42.97
CA ARG A 143 -0.94 -7.81 -43.64
C ARG A 143 -2.03 -8.63 -42.94
N HIS A 144 -1.99 -8.70 -41.60
CA HIS A 144 -2.81 -9.67 -40.83
C HIS A 144 -3.92 -9.03 -39.99
N HIS A 145 -3.92 -7.71 -39.80
CA HIS A 145 -5.01 -7.06 -39.05
C HIS A 145 -6.08 -6.55 -40.00
N TYR A 146 -7.36 -6.82 -39.71
CA TYR A 146 -8.48 -6.48 -40.58
C TYR A 146 -8.62 -4.98 -40.95
N LEU A 147 -8.06 -4.06 -40.15
CA LEU A 147 -7.99 -2.62 -40.44
C LEU A 147 -6.70 -2.20 -41.12
N GLY A 148 -5.75 -3.11 -41.32
CA GLY A 148 -4.40 -2.81 -41.80
C GLY A 148 -3.65 -1.83 -40.90
N TYR A 149 -2.49 -1.39 -41.36
CA TYR A 149 -1.70 -0.39 -40.67
C TYR A 149 -2.03 1.04 -41.13
N ARG A 150 -2.28 1.90 -40.16
CA ARG A 150 -2.33 3.36 -40.38
C ARG A 150 -1.44 4.01 -39.35
N HIS A 151 -0.66 4.99 -39.77
CA HIS A 151 0.21 5.70 -38.85
C HIS A 151 -0.61 6.36 -37.72
N PRO A 152 -0.34 6.04 -36.44
CA PRO A 152 -1.07 6.61 -35.32
C PRO A 152 -0.85 8.12 -35.22
N ILE A 153 -1.90 8.85 -34.85
CA ILE A 153 -1.81 10.30 -34.62
C ILE A 153 -1.43 10.54 -33.16
N GLY A 154 -0.35 11.31 -32.92
CA GLY A 154 0.10 11.65 -31.57
C GLY A 154 1.02 10.60 -30.93
N ALA A 155 1.01 10.58 -29.60
CA ALA A 155 1.81 9.63 -28.82
C ALA A 155 1.36 8.20 -29.04
N CYS A 156 2.30 7.25 -29.13
CA CYS A 156 1.98 5.82 -29.26
C CYS A 156 3.10 4.94 -28.71
N VAL A 157 2.73 3.71 -28.32
CA VAL A 157 3.64 2.64 -27.93
C VAL A 157 3.21 1.36 -28.64
N LYS A 158 4.16 0.68 -29.27
CA LYS A 158 3.99 -0.58 -29.99
C LYS A 158 4.62 -1.72 -29.22
N TYR A 159 4.01 -2.88 -29.26
CA TYR A 159 4.53 -4.09 -28.64
C TYR A 159 4.51 -5.27 -29.60
N PHE A 160 5.55 -6.10 -29.53
CA PHE A 160 5.46 -7.49 -29.89
C PHE A 160 5.01 -8.32 -28.69
N ILE A 161 4.17 -9.31 -28.93
CA ILE A 161 3.78 -10.35 -28.00
C ILE A 161 4.69 -11.54 -28.24
N VAL A 162 5.45 -11.98 -27.23
CA VAL A 162 6.45 -13.03 -27.38
C VAL A 162 6.30 -14.13 -26.35
N SER A 163 6.60 -15.37 -26.73
CA SER A 163 6.72 -16.50 -25.81
C SER A 163 8.13 -16.62 -25.23
N GLY A 164 8.25 -17.24 -24.06
CA GLY A 164 9.54 -17.46 -23.37
C GLY A 164 10.18 -18.83 -23.58
N LYS A 165 9.50 -19.78 -24.21
CA LYS A 165 10.00 -21.17 -24.43
C LYS A 165 9.42 -21.81 -25.67
N PRO A 166 10.13 -22.79 -26.30
CA PRO A 166 11.55 -23.10 -26.10
C PRO A 166 12.46 -22.05 -26.71
N ASP A 167 11.99 -21.41 -27.80
CA ASP A 167 12.67 -20.29 -28.47
C ASP A 167 11.74 -19.08 -28.50
N LYS A 168 12.30 -17.87 -28.46
CA LYS A 168 11.56 -16.62 -28.55
C LYS A 168 10.70 -16.63 -29.82
N GLN A 169 9.38 -16.80 -29.66
CA GLN A 169 8.43 -16.87 -30.76
C GLN A 169 7.50 -15.65 -30.73
N LEU A 170 7.30 -15.02 -31.89
CA LEU A 170 6.35 -13.93 -32.04
C LEU A 170 4.92 -14.49 -32.11
N LEU A 171 4.06 -14.00 -31.23
CA LEU A 171 2.66 -14.44 -31.09
C LEU A 171 1.65 -13.38 -31.59
N GLY A 172 2.06 -12.11 -31.69
CA GLY A 172 1.17 -11.06 -32.10
C GLY A 172 1.71 -9.65 -31.89
N CYS A 173 0.84 -8.67 -32.04
CA CYS A 173 1.14 -7.24 -32.02
C CYS A 173 0.09 -6.46 -31.20
N LEU A 174 0.54 -5.44 -30.44
CA LEU A 174 -0.31 -4.47 -29.76
C LEU A 174 0.10 -3.04 -30.09
N LEU A 175 -0.88 -2.14 -30.18
CA LEU A 175 -0.66 -0.70 -30.32
C LEU A 175 -1.53 0.07 -29.36
N PHE A 176 -0.91 0.89 -28.54
CA PHE A 176 -1.59 1.94 -27.80
C PHE A 176 -1.25 3.29 -28.41
N SER A 177 -2.26 4.14 -28.58
CA SER A 177 -2.14 5.46 -29.21
C SER A 177 -2.93 6.52 -28.45
N ALA A 178 -2.81 7.78 -28.83
CA ALA A 178 -3.65 8.83 -28.28
C ALA A 178 -5.14 8.52 -28.50
N SER A 179 -5.98 8.86 -27.50
CA SER A 179 -7.43 8.65 -27.54
C SER A 179 -8.13 9.54 -28.57
N VAL A 180 -9.37 9.18 -28.92
CA VAL A 180 -10.20 10.03 -29.79
C VAL A 180 -10.60 11.32 -29.07
N TRP A 181 -10.68 12.43 -29.82
CA TRP A 181 -10.93 13.76 -29.23
C TRP A 181 -12.29 13.86 -28.53
N HIS A 182 -13.33 13.33 -29.12
CA HIS A 182 -14.69 13.41 -28.59
C HIS A 182 -15.37 12.04 -28.67
N LEU A 183 -15.88 11.57 -27.52
CA LEU A 183 -16.60 10.33 -27.39
C LEU A 183 -17.64 10.50 -26.26
N ALA A 184 -18.91 10.66 -26.64
CA ALA A 184 -19.97 11.03 -25.72
C ALA A 184 -20.12 10.06 -24.54
N ASP A 185 -20.19 8.76 -24.82
CA ASP A 185 -20.37 7.72 -23.79
C ASP A 185 -19.19 7.69 -22.81
N ARG A 186 -17.94 7.82 -23.31
CA ARG A 186 -16.75 7.93 -22.45
C ARG A 186 -16.81 9.18 -21.59
N ASP A 187 -17.13 10.32 -22.21
CA ASP A 187 -17.13 11.62 -21.52
C ASP A 187 -18.22 11.63 -20.43
N GLN A 188 -19.38 11.05 -20.69
CA GLN A 188 -20.45 10.86 -19.72
C GLN A 188 -20.06 9.86 -18.61
N TRP A 189 -19.44 8.74 -18.98
CA TRP A 189 -19.03 7.71 -18.03
C TRP A 189 -17.93 8.20 -17.08
N ILE A 190 -16.97 9.02 -17.56
CA ILE A 190 -15.98 9.71 -16.73
C ILE A 190 -16.68 10.78 -15.88
N GLY A 191 -17.65 11.49 -16.43
CA GLY A 191 -18.36 12.59 -15.81
C GLY A 191 -17.54 13.90 -15.81
N TRP A 192 -16.63 14.09 -16.78
CA TRP A 192 -15.87 15.32 -16.96
C TRP A 192 -16.57 16.29 -17.89
N ASP A 193 -16.23 17.58 -17.77
CA ASP A 193 -16.70 18.62 -18.67
C ASP A 193 -15.76 18.79 -19.88
N ARG A 194 -16.12 19.70 -20.77
CA ARG A 194 -15.31 20.03 -21.94
C ARG A 194 -13.92 20.55 -21.55
N THR A 195 -13.84 21.37 -20.50
CA THR A 195 -12.59 21.98 -20.06
C THR A 195 -11.62 20.93 -19.49
N ASP A 196 -12.14 20.01 -18.69
CA ASP A 196 -11.37 18.89 -18.16
C ASP A 196 -10.86 17.99 -19.26
N ARG A 197 -11.73 17.64 -20.24
CA ARG A 197 -11.33 16.86 -21.39
C ARG A 197 -10.21 17.55 -22.20
N GLU A 198 -10.36 18.83 -22.50
CA GLU A 198 -9.35 19.58 -23.27
C GLU A 198 -7.98 19.60 -22.60
N LYS A 199 -7.94 19.61 -21.27
CA LYS A 199 -6.70 19.64 -20.50
C LYS A 199 -6.08 18.26 -20.24
N ARG A 200 -6.90 17.19 -20.18
CA ARG A 200 -6.47 15.89 -19.65
C ARG A 200 -6.75 14.70 -20.57
N LEU A 201 -7.22 14.92 -21.78
CA LEU A 201 -7.44 13.85 -22.75
C LEU A 201 -6.15 13.06 -23.06
N ASN A 202 -4.99 13.67 -22.90
CA ASN A 202 -3.70 13.00 -23.04
C ASN A 202 -3.48 11.89 -22.01
N LEU A 203 -4.20 11.91 -20.86
CA LEU A 203 -4.15 10.87 -19.84
C LEU A 203 -5.05 9.66 -20.16
N VAL A 204 -5.82 9.74 -21.25
CA VAL A 204 -6.59 8.63 -21.81
C VAL A 204 -5.88 8.15 -23.07
N ILE A 205 -5.66 6.85 -23.18
CA ILE A 205 -5.02 6.22 -24.35
C ILE A 205 -5.95 5.20 -24.98
N ASN A 206 -5.74 4.89 -26.25
CA ASN A 206 -6.57 3.98 -27.02
C ASN A 206 -5.77 2.74 -27.41
N ASN A 207 -6.25 1.53 -27.08
CA ASN A 207 -5.77 0.30 -27.69
C ASN A 207 -6.32 0.22 -29.11
N SER A 208 -5.57 0.76 -30.07
CA SER A 208 -6.02 0.96 -31.45
C SER A 208 -5.75 -0.22 -32.38
N ARG A 209 -4.86 -1.12 -31.98
CA ARG A 209 -4.59 -2.40 -32.67
C ARG A 209 -4.28 -3.47 -31.65
N PHE A 210 -4.93 -4.61 -31.80
CA PHE A 210 -4.64 -5.84 -31.09
C PHE A 210 -4.73 -7.01 -32.08
N LEU A 211 -3.66 -7.71 -32.27
CA LEU A 211 -3.52 -8.80 -33.21
C LEU A 211 -2.82 -9.98 -32.52
N ILE A 212 -3.51 -11.08 -32.35
CA ILE A 212 -2.91 -12.40 -32.19
C ILE A 212 -2.76 -12.94 -33.61
N PHE A 213 -1.60 -13.48 -33.98
CA PHE A 213 -1.37 -13.95 -35.32
C PHE A 213 -2.33 -15.08 -35.72
N PRO A 214 -2.78 -15.16 -37.00
CA PRO A 214 -3.78 -16.16 -37.43
C PRO A 214 -3.37 -17.61 -37.22
N TRP A 215 -2.07 -17.89 -37.12
CA TRP A 215 -1.54 -19.25 -36.88
C TRP A 215 -1.32 -19.55 -35.39
N VAL A 216 -1.71 -18.65 -34.48
CA VAL A 216 -1.59 -18.83 -33.03
C VAL A 216 -2.97 -19.10 -32.45
N ASN A 217 -3.19 -20.34 -32.05
CA ASN A 217 -4.45 -20.81 -31.45
C ASN A 217 -4.18 -21.33 -30.02
N VAL A 218 -4.14 -20.40 -29.05
CA VAL A 218 -3.87 -20.69 -27.63
C VAL A 218 -5.01 -20.15 -26.79
N PRO A 219 -5.79 -21.00 -26.13
CA PRO A 219 -6.89 -20.60 -25.26
C PRO A 219 -6.46 -19.58 -24.22
N ASN A 220 -7.27 -18.57 -24.00
CA ASN A 220 -7.04 -17.48 -23.03
C ASN A 220 -5.81 -16.56 -23.28
N LEU A 221 -5.03 -16.76 -24.34
CA LEU A 221 -3.88 -15.92 -24.64
C LEU A 221 -4.25 -14.45 -24.78
N ALA A 222 -5.33 -14.14 -25.50
CA ALA A 222 -5.75 -12.77 -25.75
C ALA A 222 -6.08 -12.01 -24.45
N SER A 223 -6.85 -12.59 -23.54
CA SER A 223 -7.17 -11.98 -22.24
C SER A 223 -5.95 -11.88 -21.32
N HIS A 224 -5.06 -12.88 -21.36
CA HIS A 224 -3.80 -12.84 -20.62
C HIS A 224 -2.90 -11.69 -21.09
N VAL A 225 -2.73 -11.54 -22.40
CA VAL A 225 -1.96 -10.43 -23.01
C VAL A 225 -2.53 -9.06 -22.65
N LEU A 226 -3.86 -8.89 -22.69
CA LEU A 226 -4.51 -7.64 -22.27
C LEU A 226 -4.27 -7.35 -20.78
N SER A 227 -4.30 -8.36 -19.93
CA SER A 227 -3.99 -8.22 -18.51
C SER A 227 -2.51 -7.84 -18.27
N LEU A 228 -1.57 -8.38 -19.03
CA LEU A 228 -0.17 -7.97 -19.01
C LEU A 228 0.00 -6.52 -19.47
N ALA A 229 -0.67 -6.15 -20.56
CA ALA A 229 -0.59 -4.81 -21.13
C ALA A 229 -1.09 -3.73 -20.16
N THR A 230 -2.19 -3.98 -19.44
CA THR A 230 -2.73 -3.02 -18.46
C THR A 230 -1.79 -2.78 -17.28
N ARG A 231 -0.96 -3.75 -16.92
CA ARG A 231 0.05 -3.63 -15.86
C ARG A 231 1.29 -2.86 -16.30
N GLN A 232 1.73 -3.06 -17.54
CA GLN A 232 3.00 -2.57 -18.06
C GLN A 232 2.90 -1.21 -18.75
N ILE A 233 1.80 -0.91 -19.46
CA ILE A 233 1.66 0.26 -20.34
C ILE A 233 1.91 1.61 -19.66
N ARG A 234 1.60 1.75 -18.36
CA ARG A 234 1.79 3.03 -17.65
C ARG A 234 3.25 3.43 -17.56
N ASP A 235 4.11 2.47 -17.27
CA ASP A 235 5.55 2.71 -17.13
C ASP A 235 6.22 2.84 -18.48
N ASP A 236 5.90 2.00 -19.45
CA ASP A 236 6.42 2.09 -20.81
C ASP A 236 5.98 3.40 -21.48
N TRP A 237 4.75 3.82 -21.25
CA TRP A 237 4.25 5.12 -21.73
C TRP A 237 5.00 6.29 -21.08
N TYR A 238 5.32 6.18 -19.77
CA TYR A 238 6.12 7.17 -19.07
C TYR A 238 7.54 7.24 -19.64
N GLN A 239 8.18 6.10 -19.87
CA GLN A 239 9.50 6.04 -20.52
C GLN A 239 9.48 6.66 -21.92
N ALA A 240 8.42 6.42 -22.68
CA ALA A 240 8.30 6.96 -24.04
C ALA A 240 7.90 8.43 -24.09
N HIS A 241 7.04 8.92 -23.17
CA HIS A 241 6.36 10.22 -23.30
C HIS A 241 6.43 11.11 -22.08
N ALA A 242 7.01 10.66 -20.95
CA ALA A 242 7.21 11.38 -19.68
C ALA A 242 5.90 11.79 -18.97
N TYR A 243 4.81 11.04 -19.16
CA TYR A 243 3.57 11.14 -18.39
C TYR A 243 2.87 9.78 -18.35
N ARG A 244 2.11 9.52 -17.30
CA ARG A 244 1.40 8.24 -17.09
C ARG A 244 -0.08 8.35 -17.46
N PRO A 245 -0.61 7.49 -18.34
CA PRO A 245 -2.03 7.41 -18.61
C PRO A 245 -2.78 6.83 -17.41
N VAL A 246 -4.07 7.18 -17.28
CA VAL A 246 -4.92 6.72 -16.17
C VAL A 246 -6.13 5.90 -16.63
N LEU A 247 -6.40 5.91 -17.93
CA LEU A 247 -7.52 5.19 -18.55
C LEU A 247 -7.11 4.69 -19.93
N ILE A 248 -7.51 3.48 -20.28
CA ILE A 248 -7.44 2.95 -21.64
C ILE A 248 -8.86 2.85 -22.19
N GLU A 249 -9.06 3.17 -23.48
CA GLU A 249 -10.27 2.89 -24.24
C GLU A 249 -9.95 1.98 -25.42
N THR A 250 -10.95 1.27 -25.95
CA THR A 250 -10.86 0.53 -27.20
C THR A 250 -12.23 0.45 -27.88
N PHE A 251 -12.21 0.13 -29.20
CA PHE A 251 -13.40 0.01 -30.02
C PHE A 251 -13.42 -1.38 -30.66
N VAL A 252 -14.41 -2.19 -30.29
CA VAL A 252 -14.59 -3.54 -30.81
C VAL A 252 -15.72 -3.55 -31.83
N ASP A 253 -15.42 -3.95 -33.06
CA ASP A 253 -16.39 -4.13 -34.12
C ASP A 253 -17.29 -5.35 -33.83
N THR A 254 -18.54 -5.10 -33.43
CA THR A 254 -19.46 -6.14 -32.99
C THR A 254 -19.95 -7.04 -34.13
N THR A 255 -19.73 -6.65 -35.39
CA THR A 255 -20.04 -7.49 -36.56
C THR A 255 -19.02 -8.61 -36.76
N ARG A 256 -17.83 -8.47 -36.16
CA ARG A 256 -16.69 -9.39 -36.33
C ARG A 256 -16.27 -10.07 -35.04
N TYR A 257 -16.40 -9.38 -33.92
CA TYR A 257 -15.83 -9.82 -32.64
C TYR A 257 -16.80 -9.54 -31.49
N SER A 258 -16.97 -10.49 -30.59
CA SER A 258 -17.81 -10.33 -29.40
C SER A 258 -17.14 -9.54 -28.26
N GLY A 259 -15.82 -9.32 -28.32
CA GLY A 259 -15.05 -8.60 -27.29
C GLY A 259 -14.82 -9.37 -25.99
N THR A 260 -15.07 -10.68 -25.97
CA THR A 260 -14.95 -11.53 -24.76
C THR A 260 -13.56 -11.49 -24.11
N CYS A 261 -12.49 -11.37 -24.90
CA CYS A 261 -11.13 -11.27 -24.36
C CYS A 261 -10.91 -9.99 -23.52
N TYR A 262 -11.55 -8.88 -23.87
CA TYR A 262 -11.52 -7.64 -23.10
C TYR A 262 -12.35 -7.78 -21.81
N GLN A 263 -13.53 -8.37 -21.90
CA GLN A 263 -14.38 -8.62 -20.73
C GLN A 263 -13.68 -9.56 -19.73
N ALA A 264 -13.05 -10.64 -20.24
CA ALA A 264 -12.23 -11.56 -19.44
C ALA A 264 -10.99 -10.89 -18.81
N ALA A 265 -10.52 -9.78 -19.40
CA ALA A 265 -9.47 -8.94 -18.85
C ALA A 265 -9.99 -7.77 -18.00
N ASN A 266 -11.26 -7.83 -17.54
CA ASN A 266 -11.94 -6.83 -16.68
C ASN A 266 -12.12 -5.45 -17.30
N TRP A 267 -12.26 -5.36 -18.62
CA TRP A 267 -12.66 -4.11 -19.27
C TRP A 267 -14.17 -3.92 -19.19
N ALA A 268 -14.61 -2.70 -18.91
CA ALA A 268 -16.02 -2.36 -18.81
C ALA A 268 -16.55 -1.88 -20.16
N CYS A 269 -17.66 -2.44 -20.63
CA CYS A 269 -18.40 -1.92 -21.79
C CYS A 269 -19.26 -0.73 -21.32
N ILE A 270 -19.08 0.44 -21.93
CA ILE A 270 -19.71 1.70 -21.52
C ILE A 270 -20.69 2.26 -22.56
N GLY A 271 -20.79 1.67 -23.72
CA GLY A 271 -21.68 2.12 -24.79
C GLY A 271 -21.27 1.61 -26.15
N GLN A 272 -21.83 2.22 -27.19
CA GLN A 272 -21.57 1.89 -28.58
C GLN A 272 -21.40 3.15 -29.42
N THR A 273 -20.56 3.07 -30.48
CA THR A 273 -20.43 4.16 -31.43
C THR A 273 -21.67 4.24 -32.34
N SER A 274 -22.02 5.45 -32.79
CA SER A 274 -23.15 5.68 -33.66
C SER A 274 -23.00 5.12 -35.10
N GLY A 275 -21.85 4.52 -35.42
CA GLY A 275 -21.55 4.05 -36.80
C GLY A 275 -21.40 5.15 -37.84
N LYS A 276 -21.48 6.43 -37.45
CA LYS A 276 -21.30 7.58 -38.34
C LYS A 276 -19.82 7.94 -38.42
N ASP A 277 -19.23 7.77 -39.60
CA ASP A 277 -17.85 8.24 -39.81
C ASP A 277 -17.77 9.77 -39.81
N TRP A 278 -16.65 10.29 -39.38
CA TRP A 278 -16.38 11.71 -39.21
C TRP A 278 -16.11 12.35 -40.57
N LYS A 279 -17.10 13.10 -41.05
CA LYS A 279 -17.10 13.99 -42.24
C LYS A 279 -16.79 13.41 -43.63
N GLY A 280 -17.83 13.29 -44.43
CA GLY A 280 -17.72 13.42 -45.88
C GLY A 280 -17.45 12.14 -46.67
N VAL A 281 -17.78 10.98 -46.17
CA VAL A 281 -17.74 9.72 -46.91
C VAL A 281 -19.17 9.33 -47.32
N SER A 282 -19.34 8.93 -48.58
CA SER A 282 -20.60 8.55 -49.19
C SER A 282 -21.36 7.48 -48.39
N GLU A 283 -22.68 7.43 -48.50
CA GLU A 283 -23.58 6.46 -47.83
C GLU A 283 -23.16 4.99 -47.98
N ALA A 284 -22.33 4.66 -48.94
CA ALA A 284 -21.81 3.31 -49.18
C ALA A 284 -20.72 2.85 -48.19
N GLN A 285 -20.22 3.74 -47.33
CA GLN A 285 -19.19 3.45 -46.32
C GLN A 285 -19.66 3.81 -44.90
N LYS A 286 -20.88 3.42 -44.54
CA LYS A 286 -21.34 3.51 -43.16
C LYS A 286 -20.44 2.64 -42.30
N GLY A 287 -19.70 3.27 -41.36
CA GLY A 287 -18.88 2.57 -40.40
C GLY A 287 -19.69 1.60 -39.54
N SER A 288 -19.12 0.43 -39.23
CA SER A 288 -19.77 -0.53 -38.33
C SER A 288 -19.96 0.04 -36.93
N VAL A 289 -21.05 -0.33 -36.28
CA VAL A 289 -21.25 -0.04 -34.85
C VAL A 289 -20.20 -0.78 -34.03
N LYS A 290 -19.52 -0.08 -33.12
CA LYS A 290 -18.46 -0.65 -32.29
C LYS A 290 -18.83 -0.50 -30.84
N SER A 291 -18.63 -1.56 -30.06
CA SER A 291 -18.67 -1.46 -28.60
C SER A 291 -17.49 -0.66 -28.08
N ILE A 292 -17.76 0.23 -27.13
CA ILE A 292 -16.76 1.05 -26.45
C ILE A 292 -16.43 0.36 -25.13
N LEU A 293 -15.18 -0.11 -25.00
CA LEU A 293 -14.72 -0.71 -23.75
C LEU A 293 -13.61 0.15 -23.15
N VAL A 294 -13.58 0.21 -21.83
CA VAL A 294 -12.61 1.00 -21.06
C VAL A 294 -12.00 0.19 -19.94
N CYS A 295 -10.74 0.49 -19.63
CA CYS A 295 -10.03 -0.09 -18.51
C CYS A 295 -9.34 1.02 -17.70
N PRO A 296 -9.78 1.31 -16.46
CA PRO A 296 -9.05 2.17 -15.55
C PRO A 296 -7.70 1.58 -15.21
N LEU A 297 -6.64 2.38 -15.33
CA LEU A 297 -5.29 2.01 -14.94
C LEU A 297 -4.98 2.35 -13.49
N GLN A 298 -5.88 3.08 -12.83
CA GLN A 298 -5.82 3.38 -11.41
C GLN A 298 -7.21 3.78 -10.86
N PRO A 299 -7.49 3.50 -9.59
CA PRO A 299 -8.84 3.66 -9.00
C PRO A 299 -9.36 5.10 -9.03
N ASN A 300 -8.49 6.08 -8.80
CA ASN A 300 -8.84 7.50 -8.74
C ASN A 300 -8.82 8.22 -10.11
N PHE A 301 -8.85 7.49 -11.22
CA PHE A 301 -8.76 8.04 -12.57
C PHE A 301 -9.79 9.16 -12.84
N ARG A 302 -11.02 9.03 -12.29
CA ARG A 302 -12.06 10.07 -12.46
C ARG A 302 -11.68 11.38 -11.75
N ALA A 303 -11.12 11.29 -10.55
CA ALA A 303 -10.65 12.49 -9.82
C ALA A 303 -9.55 13.21 -10.58
N ILE A 304 -8.60 12.45 -11.16
CA ILE A 304 -7.52 13.02 -11.97
C ILE A 304 -8.07 13.63 -13.25
N LEU A 305 -8.95 12.94 -13.97
CA LEU A 305 -9.51 13.43 -15.23
C LEU A 305 -10.42 14.64 -15.05
N LYS A 306 -11.12 14.77 -13.93
CA LYS A 306 -12.00 15.89 -13.59
C LYS A 306 -11.32 17.03 -12.85
N ASN A 307 -10.01 16.97 -12.64
CA ASN A 307 -9.28 17.93 -11.79
C ASN A 307 -9.93 18.16 -10.42
N LEU A 308 -10.66 17.18 -9.96
CA LEU A 308 -11.13 17.20 -8.59
C LEU A 308 -9.85 17.10 -7.73
N LYS A 309 -9.63 18.06 -6.86
CA LYS A 309 -8.69 17.81 -5.77
C LYS A 309 -9.13 16.51 -5.14
N PRO A 310 -8.24 15.53 -4.96
CA PRO A 310 -8.62 14.27 -4.34
C PRO A 310 -9.42 14.63 -3.08
N ALA A 311 -10.61 14.06 -2.93
CA ALA A 311 -11.38 14.26 -1.71
C ALA A 311 -10.42 13.94 -0.57
N LYS A 312 -10.38 14.81 0.48
CA LYS A 312 -9.48 14.62 1.62
C LYS A 312 -9.60 13.16 2.07
N GLY A 313 -8.61 12.32 1.76
CA GLY A 313 -8.63 10.87 2.02
C GLY A 313 -8.51 9.94 0.79
N GLN A 314 -8.49 10.44 -0.45
CA GLN A 314 -8.23 9.64 -1.65
C GLN A 314 -6.81 9.91 -2.16
N THR A 315 -5.84 9.28 -1.56
CA THR A 315 -4.46 9.19 -2.04
C THR A 315 -4.16 7.76 -2.42
N ALA A 316 -3.38 7.57 -3.45
CA ALA A 316 -2.89 6.24 -3.79
C ALA A 316 -1.96 5.76 -2.67
N ILE A 317 -2.20 4.56 -2.14
CA ILE A 317 -1.28 3.89 -1.22
C ILE A 317 0.02 3.53 -1.94
N ASP A 318 1.10 3.43 -1.19
CA ASP A 318 2.39 3.02 -1.72
C ASP A 318 2.26 1.61 -2.34
N GLU A 319 2.87 1.40 -3.51
CA GLU A 319 2.87 0.08 -4.15
C GLU A 319 3.67 -0.94 -3.35
N THR A 320 4.70 -0.52 -2.61
CA THR A 320 5.44 -1.37 -1.67
C THR A 320 4.54 -1.92 -0.60
N PHE A 321 3.61 -1.11 -0.07
CA PHE A 321 2.62 -1.54 0.91
C PHE A 321 1.63 -2.58 0.34
N VAL A 322 1.25 -2.46 -0.92
CA VAL A 322 0.40 -3.47 -1.59
C VAL A 322 1.14 -4.79 -1.75
N VAL A 323 2.42 -4.73 -2.14
CA VAL A 323 3.29 -5.92 -2.25
C VAL A 323 3.46 -6.58 -0.88
N LEU A 324 3.70 -5.79 0.17
CA LEU A 324 3.79 -6.27 1.54
C LEU A 324 2.52 -7.03 1.95
N TRP A 325 1.33 -6.50 1.66
CA TRP A 325 0.08 -7.22 1.96
C TRP A 325 -0.10 -8.50 1.17
N GLY A 326 0.38 -8.55 -0.07
CA GLY A 326 0.46 -9.81 -0.83
C GLY A 326 1.34 -10.85 -0.11
N LYS A 327 2.50 -10.44 0.42
CA LYS A 327 3.37 -11.30 1.25
C LYS A 327 2.66 -11.73 2.54
N VAL A 328 1.98 -10.82 3.25
CA VAL A 328 1.24 -11.13 4.49
C VAL A 328 0.18 -12.21 4.26
N VAL A 329 -0.60 -12.11 3.20
CA VAL A 329 -1.63 -13.12 2.86
C VAL A 329 -0.97 -14.48 2.56
N THR A 330 0.14 -14.49 1.82
CA THR A 330 0.91 -15.71 1.53
C THR A 330 1.44 -16.35 2.82
N VAL A 331 2.06 -15.54 3.70
CA VAL A 331 2.58 -16.00 5.01
C VAL A 331 1.48 -16.67 5.84
N ILE A 332 0.28 -16.09 5.90
CA ILE A 332 -0.82 -16.67 6.68
C ILE A 332 -1.21 -18.05 6.11
N SER A 333 -1.26 -18.17 4.79
CA SER A 333 -1.57 -19.46 4.13
C SER A 333 -0.48 -20.51 4.37
N ASP A 334 0.79 -20.12 4.23
CA ASP A 334 1.94 -21.03 4.36
C ASP A 334 2.10 -21.52 5.81
N VAL A 335 1.98 -20.63 6.78
CA VAL A 335 2.04 -21.01 8.21
C VAL A 335 0.87 -21.94 8.55
N ALA A 336 -0.35 -21.62 8.11
CA ALA A 336 -1.50 -22.49 8.35
C ALA A 336 -1.30 -23.88 7.75
N GLN A 337 -0.80 -23.96 6.53
CA GLN A 337 -0.51 -25.25 5.89
C GLN A 337 0.58 -26.05 6.62
N THR A 338 1.60 -25.39 7.15
CA THR A 338 2.64 -26.03 7.97
C THR A 338 2.03 -26.65 9.23
N PHE A 339 1.11 -25.92 9.88
CA PHE A 339 0.44 -26.42 11.08
C PHE A 339 -0.58 -27.53 10.78
N ASP A 340 -1.17 -27.59 9.59
CA ASP A 340 -2.04 -28.71 9.21
C ASP A 340 -1.33 -30.07 9.30
N ALA A 341 -0.07 -30.14 8.93
CA ALA A 341 0.73 -31.36 9.03
C ALA A 341 0.90 -31.86 10.47
N THR A 342 0.77 -30.99 11.47
CA THR A 342 0.97 -31.35 12.89
C THR A 342 -0.22 -32.09 13.52
N TRP A 343 -1.45 -31.88 13.02
CA TRP A 343 -2.67 -32.41 13.65
C TRP A 343 -3.65 -33.09 12.70
N GLN A 344 -3.53 -32.88 11.39
CA GLN A 344 -4.42 -33.49 10.39
C GLN A 344 -3.81 -34.77 9.79
N LYS A 345 -4.43 -35.91 10.07
CA LYS A 345 -4.09 -37.21 9.43
C LYS A 345 -4.77 -37.44 8.06
N ARG A 346 -5.82 -36.64 7.78
CA ARG A 346 -6.61 -36.69 6.53
C ARG A 346 -7.10 -35.28 6.22
N LYS A 347 -7.19 -34.94 4.93
CA LYS A 347 -7.82 -33.69 4.49
C LYS A 347 -9.27 -33.62 5.01
N ARG A 348 -9.59 -32.59 5.76
CA ARG A 348 -10.91 -32.35 6.35
C ARG A 348 -11.44 -31.00 5.88
N VAL A 349 -12.75 -30.76 6.16
CA VAL A 349 -13.39 -29.46 5.92
C VAL A 349 -12.74 -28.35 6.74
N ILE A 350 -12.34 -28.66 7.98
CA ILE A 350 -11.71 -27.72 8.89
C ILE A 350 -10.20 -27.93 8.82
N ASP A 351 -9.49 -26.96 8.25
CA ASP A 351 -8.04 -26.86 8.25
C ASP A 351 -7.58 -25.73 9.18
N SER A 352 -6.27 -25.58 9.34
CA SER A 352 -5.68 -24.53 10.20
C SER A 352 -6.00 -23.14 9.68
N LEU A 353 -6.10 -22.94 8.37
CA LEU A 353 -6.43 -21.67 7.78
C LEU A 353 -7.85 -21.21 8.16
N LEU A 354 -8.82 -22.09 8.00
CA LEU A 354 -10.20 -21.82 8.39
C LEU A 354 -10.31 -21.56 9.90
N LEU A 355 -9.57 -22.33 10.73
CA LEU A 355 -9.54 -22.12 12.18
C LEU A 355 -8.95 -20.75 12.55
N VAL A 356 -7.84 -20.35 11.95
CA VAL A 356 -7.24 -19.03 12.15
C VAL A 356 -8.25 -17.92 11.87
N PHE A 357 -8.98 -18.02 10.75
CA PHE A 357 -10.02 -17.03 10.41
C PHE A 357 -11.17 -16.99 11.38
N LEU A 358 -11.69 -18.15 11.76
CA LEU A 358 -12.79 -18.22 12.71
C LEU A 358 -12.36 -17.69 14.08
N ILE A 359 -11.11 -17.92 14.50
CA ILE A 359 -10.58 -17.39 15.75
C ILE A 359 -10.38 -15.86 15.66
N PHE A 360 -9.84 -15.33 14.54
CA PHE A 360 -9.78 -13.89 14.31
C PHE A 360 -11.18 -13.24 14.38
N ARG A 361 -12.17 -13.88 13.79
CA ARG A 361 -13.55 -13.40 13.82
C ARG A 361 -14.12 -13.43 15.22
N LEU A 362 -13.86 -14.50 15.97
CA LEU A 362 -14.32 -14.71 17.34
C LEU A 362 -13.79 -13.61 18.27
N VAL A 363 -12.52 -13.25 18.18
CA VAL A 363 -11.87 -12.23 19.02
C VAL A 363 -12.53 -10.85 18.87
N PHE A 364 -13.18 -10.58 17.74
CA PHE A 364 -13.88 -9.32 17.47
C PHE A 364 -15.40 -9.40 17.62
N SER A 365 -15.96 -10.58 17.87
CA SER A 365 -17.39 -10.71 18.13
C SER A 365 -17.72 -10.04 19.47
N LYS A 366 -18.61 -9.04 19.42
CA LYS A 366 -19.07 -8.35 20.61
C LYS A 366 -20.17 -9.14 21.32
N ASN A 367 -20.32 -8.90 22.62
CA ASN A 367 -21.40 -9.39 23.46
C ASN A 367 -21.43 -10.91 23.62
N SER A 368 -20.26 -11.55 23.79
CA SER A 368 -20.18 -13.00 24.06
C SER A 368 -21.01 -13.85 23.07
N GLN A 369 -20.94 -13.48 21.77
CA GLN A 369 -21.61 -14.26 20.74
C GLN A 369 -21.05 -15.69 20.74
N GLY A 370 -21.92 -16.67 20.84
CA GLY A 370 -21.51 -18.08 20.83
C GLY A 370 -20.89 -18.50 19.49
N TYR A 371 -20.11 -19.57 19.52
CA TYR A 371 -19.44 -20.12 18.32
C TYR A 371 -20.36 -20.31 17.10
N GLY A 372 -21.59 -20.78 17.34
CA GLY A 372 -22.57 -21.00 16.28
C GLY A 372 -22.93 -19.73 15.50
N THR A 373 -23.12 -18.61 16.20
CA THR A 373 -23.43 -17.31 15.59
C THR A 373 -22.23 -16.81 14.79
N THR A 374 -21.03 -16.82 15.37
CA THR A 374 -19.81 -16.37 14.70
C THR A 374 -19.53 -17.17 13.44
N ILE A 375 -19.69 -18.50 13.47
CA ILE A 375 -19.52 -19.40 12.32
C ILE A 375 -20.57 -19.09 11.25
N SER A 376 -21.82 -18.92 11.62
CA SER A 376 -22.92 -18.63 10.68
C SER A 376 -22.73 -17.28 10.00
N GLU A 377 -22.33 -16.24 10.73
CA GLU A 377 -22.03 -14.93 10.19
C GLU A 377 -20.85 -14.96 9.22
N PHE A 378 -19.79 -15.72 9.53
CA PHE A 378 -18.65 -15.91 8.64
C PHE A 378 -19.08 -16.57 7.33
N TRP A 379 -19.83 -17.69 7.39
CA TRP A 379 -20.35 -18.36 6.19
C TRP A 379 -21.23 -17.44 5.35
N HIS A 380 -22.15 -16.72 6.01
CA HIS A 380 -23.01 -15.74 5.32
C HIS A 380 -22.20 -14.63 4.64
N SER A 381 -21.18 -14.10 5.30
CA SER A 381 -20.29 -13.09 4.74
C SER A 381 -19.57 -13.61 3.50
N CYS A 382 -18.97 -14.80 3.59
CA CYS A 382 -18.28 -15.43 2.46
C CYS A 382 -19.22 -15.72 1.27
N HIS A 383 -20.43 -16.22 1.53
CA HIS A 383 -21.43 -16.45 0.49
C HIS A 383 -21.82 -15.15 -0.23
N ARG A 384 -22.09 -14.08 0.52
CA ARG A 384 -22.42 -12.76 -0.02
C ARG A 384 -21.31 -12.20 -0.90
N MET A 385 -20.06 -12.40 -0.51
CA MET A 385 -18.88 -11.94 -1.25
C MET A 385 -18.42 -12.92 -2.33
N ARG A 386 -19.06 -14.09 -2.44
CA ARG A 386 -18.71 -15.17 -3.38
C ARG A 386 -17.28 -15.71 -3.15
N PHE A 387 -16.81 -15.72 -1.91
CA PHE A 387 -15.55 -16.34 -1.55
C PHE A 387 -15.67 -17.87 -1.48
N PRO A 388 -14.61 -18.61 -1.85
CA PRO A 388 -14.63 -20.07 -1.80
C PRO A 388 -14.74 -20.57 -0.36
N LEU A 389 -15.70 -21.44 -0.11
CA LEU A 389 -15.88 -22.13 1.17
C LEU A 389 -15.68 -23.64 0.96
N PRO A 390 -15.16 -24.36 1.96
CA PRO A 390 -14.92 -25.79 1.82
C PRO A 390 -16.21 -26.62 1.69
N GLN A 391 -17.34 -26.06 2.12
CA GLN A 391 -18.68 -26.65 2.00
C GLN A 391 -19.78 -25.57 1.99
N LYS A 392 -20.99 -25.93 1.51
CA LYS A 392 -22.13 -25.00 1.45
C LYS A 392 -22.68 -24.61 2.81
N GLN A 393 -22.82 -25.59 3.72
CA GLN A 393 -23.38 -25.36 5.04
C GLN A 393 -22.30 -25.00 6.06
N PRO A 394 -22.61 -24.14 7.07
CA PRO A 394 -21.69 -23.86 8.17
C PRO A 394 -21.28 -25.13 8.92
N ILE A 395 -20.05 -25.13 9.44
CA ILE A 395 -19.61 -26.20 10.36
C ILE A 395 -20.34 -26.07 11.71
N SER A 396 -20.45 -27.16 12.44
CA SER A 396 -21.05 -27.11 13.79
C SER A 396 -20.11 -26.50 14.83
N ALA A 397 -20.66 -25.89 15.88
CA ALA A 397 -19.88 -25.36 16.99
C ALA A 397 -19.06 -26.44 17.71
N SER A 398 -19.55 -27.69 17.78
CA SER A 398 -18.79 -28.80 18.35
C SER A 398 -17.61 -29.19 17.48
N ALA A 399 -17.77 -29.25 16.14
CA ALA A 399 -16.67 -29.54 15.23
C ALA A 399 -15.56 -28.46 15.31
N PHE A 400 -15.95 -27.21 15.44
CA PHE A 400 -15.02 -26.10 15.67
C PHE A 400 -14.27 -26.26 17.00
N THR A 401 -14.98 -26.57 18.08
CA THR A 401 -14.39 -26.76 19.40
C THR A 401 -13.39 -27.92 19.41
N GLU A 402 -13.72 -29.06 18.79
CA GLU A 402 -12.83 -30.20 18.72
C GLU A 402 -11.58 -29.94 17.83
N ALA A 403 -11.74 -29.15 16.79
CA ALA A 403 -10.62 -28.74 15.96
C ALA A 403 -9.69 -27.77 16.70
N ARG A 404 -10.25 -26.77 17.45
CA ARG A 404 -9.46 -25.84 18.28
C ARG A 404 -8.61 -26.55 19.35
N LYS A 405 -9.13 -27.62 19.97
CA LYS A 405 -8.36 -28.39 20.96
C LYS A 405 -7.08 -29.01 20.37
N LYS A 406 -7.05 -29.24 19.06
CA LYS A 406 -5.92 -29.87 18.36
C LYS A 406 -4.92 -28.86 17.79
N LEU A 407 -5.39 -27.66 17.41
CA LEU A 407 -4.55 -26.62 16.87
C LEU A 407 -3.64 -26.06 17.96
N ASP A 408 -2.33 -26.08 17.74
CA ASP A 408 -1.35 -25.47 18.63
C ASP A 408 -1.51 -23.94 18.65
N GLU A 409 -1.55 -23.35 19.84
CA GLU A 409 -1.66 -21.91 20.04
C GLU A 409 -0.50 -21.11 19.49
N ASN A 410 0.69 -21.72 19.35
CA ASN A 410 1.88 -21.09 18.81
C ASN A 410 1.74 -20.69 17.34
N ILE A 411 0.72 -21.20 16.63
CA ILE A 411 0.44 -20.75 15.26
C ILE A 411 0.34 -19.21 15.17
N PHE A 412 -0.28 -18.55 16.14
CA PHE A 412 -0.43 -17.10 16.14
C PHE A 412 0.88 -16.35 16.44
N SER A 413 1.73 -16.89 17.32
CA SER A 413 3.06 -16.34 17.57
C SER A 413 3.95 -16.46 16.33
N VAL A 414 3.91 -17.64 15.66
CA VAL A 414 4.63 -17.85 14.40
C VAL A 414 4.09 -16.95 13.29
N LEU A 415 2.78 -16.78 13.18
CA LEU A 415 2.16 -15.85 12.24
C LEU A 415 2.62 -14.42 12.47
N ASN A 416 2.61 -13.96 13.73
CA ASN A 416 3.05 -12.61 14.08
C ASN A 416 4.50 -12.40 13.65
N GLN A 417 5.38 -13.33 14.01
CA GLN A 417 6.82 -13.23 13.68
C GLN A 417 7.05 -13.22 12.15
N ARG A 418 6.42 -14.12 11.40
CA ARG A 418 6.55 -14.18 9.94
C ARG A 418 6.00 -12.95 9.22
N ILE A 419 4.92 -12.35 9.74
CA ILE A 419 4.39 -11.08 9.23
C ILE A 419 5.40 -9.96 9.47
N ILE A 420 6.02 -9.92 10.65
CA ILE A 420 7.04 -8.93 11.00
C ILE A 420 8.28 -9.11 10.12
N ASP A 421 8.77 -10.34 9.95
CA ASP A 421 9.93 -10.64 9.10
C ASP A 421 9.70 -10.15 7.65
N ALA A 422 8.50 -10.35 7.12
CA ALA A 422 8.12 -9.87 5.78
C ALA A 422 8.10 -8.33 5.68
N CYS A 423 7.89 -7.62 6.81
CA CYS A 423 7.92 -6.17 6.88
C CYS A 423 9.35 -5.61 7.03
N ASP A 424 10.19 -6.28 7.82
CA ASP A 424 11.55 -5.79 8.12
C ASP A 424 12.48 -5.85 6.90
N GLU A 425 12.20 -6.68 5.92
CA GLU A 425 12.94 -6.74 4.66
C GLU A 425 12.84 -5.44 3.85
N ASP A 426 11.72 -4.72 3.93
CA ASP A 426 11.41 -3.61 3.03
C ASP A 426 11.62 -2.19 3.62
N ASP A 427 11.61 -1.96 4.96
CA ASP A 427 11.57 -0.59 5.53
C ASP A 427 12.31 -0.43 6.89
N SER A 428 13.49 -0.99 7.02
CA SER A 428 14.22 -1.01 8.30
C SER A 428 14.67 0.36 8.83
N ALA A 429 14.96 1.34 7.96
CA ALA A 429 15.51 2.64 8.36
C ALA A 429 14.47 3.57 9.02
N ARG A 430 13.22 3.52 8.57
CA ARG A 430 12.13 4.41 9.00
C ARG A 430 11.75 4.29 10.48
N TYR A 431 11.90 3.09 11.05
CA TYR A 431 11.49 2.79 12.42
C TYR A 431 12.69 2.61 13.38
N ARG A 432 13.85 3.19 13.03
CA ARG A 432 15.06 3.14 13.88
C ARG A 432 15.22 4.39 14.74
N TRP A 433 15.87 4.22 15.86
CA TRP A 433 16.38 5.26 16.71
C TRP A 433 17.91 5.21 16.66
N VAL A 434 18.55 6.22 16.07
CA VAL A 434 20.02 6.27 15.90
C VAL A 434 20.58 4.92 15.41
N ASN A 435 20.00 4.37 14.32
CA ASN A 435 20.34 3.08 13.72
C ASN A 435 19.96 1.82 14.51
N HIS A 436 19.34 1.91 15.69
CA HIS A 436 18.88 0.78 16.48
C HIS A 436 17.38 0.55 16.32
N ARG A 437 16.94 -0.71 16.33
CA ARG A 437 15.54 -1.02 16.61
C ARG A 437 15.28 -0.76 18.09
N LEU A 438 14.19 -0.07 18.40
CA LEU A 438 13.87 0.38 19.74
C LEU A 438 12.65 -0.32 20.30
N PHE A 439 12.81 -1.06 21.38
CA PHE A 439 11.77 -1.84 22.02
C PHE A 439 11.49 -1.40 23.45
N ALA A 440 10.35 -1.80 23.98
CA ALA A 440 10.05 -1.80 25.40
C ALA A 440 9.44 -3.14 25.79
N VAL A 441 9.68 -3.58 27.01
CA VAL A 441 9.00 -4.72 27.62
C VAL A 441 8.20 -4.23 28.82
N ASP A 442 6.98 -4.69 28.90
CA ASP A 442 6.12 -4.48 30.05
C ASP A 442 5.23 -5.70 30.31
N GLY A 443 4.74 -5.83 31.53
CA GLY A 443 3.84 -6.88 31.95
C GLY A 443 2.46 -6.35 32.34
N SER A 444 1.39 -7.11 32.08
CA SER A 444 0.06 -6.75 32.50
C SER A 444 -0.72 -7.97 32.98
N LYS A 445 -1.30 -7.88 34.16
CA LYS A 445 -2.14 -8.97 34.70
C LYS A 445 -3.49 -9.00 34.00
N LEU A 446 -3.90 -10.18 33.55
CA LEU A 446 -5.20 -10.46 32.96
C LEU A 446 -6.01 -11.37 33.90
N ASN A 447 -7.30 -11.09 34.03
CA ASN A 447 -8.22 -12.04 34.63
C ASN A 447 -8.56 -13.14 33.64
N LEU A 448 -8.49 -14.39 34.07
CA LEU A 448 -8.65 -15.57 33.23
C LEU A 448 -9.88 -16.37 33.63
N PRO A 449 -10.44 -17.21 32.76
CA PRO A 449 -11.51 -18.13 33.11
C PRO A 449 -11.11 -18.98 34.30
N ARG A 450 -12.10 -19.23 35.19
CA ARG A 450 -11.90 -19.93 36.48
C ARG A 450 -11.27 -21.32 36.31
N GLU A 451 -11.57 -21.98 35.21
CA GLU A 451 -11.08 -23.31 34.88
C GLU A 451 -9.54 -23.38 34.79
N LEU A 452 -8.86 -22.24 34.53
CA LEU A 452 -7.40 -22.18 34.43
C LEU A 452 -6.68 -22.33 35.78
N ILE A 453 -7.39 -22.33 36.90
CA ILE A 453 -6.83 -22.71 38.20
C ILE A 453 -6.21 -24.11 38.10
N HIS A 454 -6.85 -25.04 37.39
CA HIS A 454 -6.34 -26.40 37.15
C HIS A 454 -5.07 -26.45 36.25
N SER A 455 -4.78 -25.36 35.53
CA SER A 455 -3.57 -25.19 34.68
C SER A 455 -2.46 -24.44 35.43
N GLY A 456 -2.57 -24.24 36.73
CA GLY A 456 -1.53 -23.61 37.59
C GLY A 456 -1.60 -22.08 37.67
N TYR A 457 -2.64 -21.44 37.12
CA TYR A 457 -2.89 -20.03 37.35
C TYR A 457 -3.49 -19.79 38.73
N ARG A 458 -3.11 -18.75 39.44
CA ARG A 458 -3.49 -18.48 40.81
C ARG A 458 -4.40 -17.25 40.91
N THR A 459 -5.29 -17.25 41.86
CA THR A 459 -6.06 -16.07 42.25
C THR A 459 -5.14 -15.06 42.95
N PRO A 460 -5.37 -13.74 42.77
CA PRO A 460 -4.55 -12.71 43.42
C PRO A 460 -4.72 -12.62 44.92
N SER A 461 -5.85 -13.15 45.47
CA SER A 461 -6.15 -13.30 46.89
C SER A 461 -7.13 -14.43 47.06
N ASP A 462 -7.31 -14.92 48.27
CA ASP A 462 -8.24 -16.01 48.62
C ASP A 462 -9.72 -15.64 48.32
N ASP A 463 -10.06 -14.35 48.40
CA ASP A 463 -11.39 -13.85 48.09
C ASP A 463 -11.61 -13.58 46.59
N ALA A 464 -10.59 -13.72 45.75
CA ALA A 464 -10.70 -13.43 44.34
C ALA A 464 -11.29 -14.62 43.58
N HIS A 465 -12.30 -14.33 42.73
CA HIS A 465 -13.03 -15.36 42.01
C HIS A 465 -12.28 -15.89 40.80
N TYR A 466 -11.46 -15.05 40.15
CA TYR A 466 -10.78 -15.37 38.92
C TYR A 466 -9.25 -15.47 39.09
N PRO A 467 -8.62 -16.50 38.51
CA PRO A 467 -7.16 -16.55 38.44
C PRO A 467 -6.62 -15.46 37.54
N GLN A 468 -5.37 -15.09 37.78
CA GLN A 468 -4.65 -14.11 36.96
C GLN A 468 -3.47 -14.75 36.29
N GLY A 469 -3.23 -14.34 35.04
CA GLY A 469 -2.01 -14.59 34.29
C GLY A 469 -1.25 -13.29 34.06
N LEU A 470 0.08 -13.40 33.92
CA LEU A 470 0.94 -12.30 33.50
C LEU A 470 1.09 -12.36 31.97
N LEU A 471 0.53 -11.38 31.29
CA LEU A 471 0.78 -11.14 29.89
C LEU A 471 2.04 -10.27 29.79
N SER A 472 3.11 -10.78 29.17
CA SER A 472 4.33 -10.05 28.86
C SER A 472 4.39 -9.75 27.37
N CYS A 473 4.82 -8.56 26.99
CA CYS A 473 4.94 -8.15 25.58
C CYS A 473 6.22 -7.39 25.33
N LEU A 474 6.94 -7.81 24.28
CA LEU A 474 8.02 -7.06 23.64
C LEU A 474 7.40 -6.18 22.54
N TYR A 475 7.49 -4.88 22.68
CA TYR A 475 6.81 -3.90 21.83
C TYR A 475 7.79 -2.96 21.14
N GLN A 476 7.76 -2.88 19.82
CA GLN A 476 8.58 -1.93 19.08
C GLN A 476 7.98 -0.52 19.18
N LEU A 477 8.72 0.42 19.73
CA LEU A 477 8.21 1.74 20.08
C LEU A 477 7.94 2.64 18.87
N LYS A 478 8.74 2.53 17.81
CA LYS A 478 8.62 3.38 16.62
C LYS A 478 7.49 2.92 15.67
N SER A 479 7.38 1.64 15.38
CA SER A 479 6.31 1.07 14.54
C SER A 479 5.03 0.78 15.32
N LYS A 480 5.10 0.78 16.64
CA LYS A 480 4.00 0.44 17.55
C LYS A 480 3.45 -0.98 17.33
N ILE A 481 4.33 -1.93 16.99
CA ILE A 481 4.00 -3.33 16.72
C ILE A 481 4.41 -4.21 17.91
N PRO A 482 3.54 -5.12 18.39
CA PRO A 482 3.92 -6.16 19.35
C PRO A 482 4.75 -7.24 18.65
N TYR A 483 6.03 -7.31 19.01
CA TYR A 483 7.00 -8.23 18.39
C TYR A 483 6.95 -9.64 18.95
N ASP A 484 6.85 -9.75 20.29
CA ASP A 484 6.73 -11.03 20.97
C ASP A 484 5.82 -10.87 22.19
N PHE A 485 5.09 -11.90 22.54
CA PHE A 485 4.14 -11.89 23.64
C PHE A 485 3.96 -13.29 24.19
N ASP A 486 3.74 -13.39 25.50
CA ASP A 486 3.44 -14.64 26.17
C ASP A 486 2.49 -14.43 27.36
N LEU A 487 1.72 -15.46 27.70
CA LEU A 487 0.86 -15.54 28.86
C LEU A 487 1.37 -16.62 29.79
N VAL A 488 1.84 -16.22 30.97
CA VAL A 488 2.42 -17.14 31.96
C VAL A 488 1.64 -17.14 33.28
N SER A 489 1.68 -18.26 33.99
CA SER A 489 1.03 -18.44 35.27
C SER A 489 1.80 -17.81 36.45
N HIS A 490 3.09 -17.54 36.28
CA HIS A 490 3.91 -16.90 37.31
C HIS A 490 4.01 -15.38 37.10
N ALA A 491 4.24 -14.63 38.18
CA ALA A 491 4.32 -13.17 38.16
C ALA A 491 5.76 -12.64 38.04
N ASN A 492 6.70 -13.40 37.49
CA ASN A 492 8.09 -12.98 37.37
C ASN A 492 8.36 -12.26 36.03
N GLU A 493 8.18 -10.95 36.01
CA GLU A 493 8.38 -10.09 34.83
C GLU A 493 9.83 -10.13 34.28
N ARG A 494 10.83 -10.27 35.16
CA ARG A 494 12.24 -10.37 34.73
C ARG A 494 12.52 -11.64 33.93
N HIS A 495 11.91 -12.75 34.36
CA HIS A 495 12.04 -14.02 33.64
C HIS A 495 11.39 -13.94 32.24
N CYS A 496 10.21 -13.33 32.14
CA CYS A 496 9.58 -13.07 30.86
C CYS A 496 10.45 -12.18 29.94
N ALA A 497 11.05 -11.12 30.52
CA ALA A 497 11.94 -10.23 29.77
C ALA A 497 13.14 -10.98 29.15
N LEU A 498 13.73 -11.93 29.89
CA LEU A 498 14.79 -12.79 29.37
C LEU A 498 14.29 -13.73 28.25
N GLY A 499 13.06 -14.21 28.34
CA GLY A 499 12.42 -15.01 27.30
C GLY A 499 12.30 -14.30 25.96
N HIS A 500 12.12 -12.98 25.96
CA HIS A 500 12.03 -12.17 24.74
C HIS A 500 13.38 -11.95 24.04
N LEU A 501 14.54 -12.20 24.70
CA LEU A 501 15.86 -12.04 24.09
C LEU A 501 16.04 -12.88 22.82
N LYS A 502 15.38 -14.04 22.74
CA LYS A 502 15.41 -14.92 21.55
C LYS A 502 14.89 -14.24 20.27
N THR A 503 14.06 -13.19 20.39
CA THR A 503 13.43 -12.47 19.28
C THR A 503 14.24 -11.21 18.89
N LEU A 504 15.19 -10.82 19.71
CA LEU A 504 16.01 -9.64 19.51
C LEU A 504 17.30 -9.97 18.76
N ASN A 505 17.80 -9.00 18.01
CA ASN A 505 19.06 -9.08 17.30
C ASN A 505 20.15 -8.29 18.05
N SER A 506 21.40 -8.68 17.83
CA SER A 506 22.53 -7.87 18.30
C SER A 506 22.42 -6.44 17.78
N GLY A 507 22.61 -5.46 18.64
CA GLY A 507 22.44 -4.04 18.34
C GLY A 507 21.04 -3.47 18.65
N ASP A 508 20.06 -4.27 19.04
CA ASP A 508 18.76 -3.77 19.47
C ASP A 508 18.84 -3.06 20.82
N VAL A 509 17.93 -2.11 21.03
CA VAL A 509 17.78 -1.36 22.27
C VAL A 509 16.46 -1.69 22.94
N VAL A 510 16.46 -2.04 24.23
CA VAL A 510 15.24 -2.35 24.97
C VAL A 510 15.12 -1.49 26.22
N VAL A 511 13.97 -0.85 26.38
CA VAL A 511 13.66 0.05 27.50
C VAL A 511 12.81 -0.67 28.56
N TYR A 512 13.22 -0.58 29.80
CA TYR A 512 12.60 -1.26 30.94
C TYR A 512 12.20 -0.29 32.05
N ASP A 513 11.12 -0.62 32.76
CA ASP A 513 10.78 0.08 34.00
C ASP A 513 11.59 -0.43 35.20
N ARG A 514 11.40 0.18 36.36
CA ARG A 514 12.18 -0.04 37.60
C ARG A 514 12.28 -1.51 38.03
N GLY A 515 11.23 -2.27 37.85
CA GLY A 515 11.12 -3.67 38.28
C GLY A 515 12.08 -4.63 37.58
N TYR A 516 12.56 -4.27 36.39
CA TYR A 516 13.29 -5.20 35.52
C TYR A 516 14.81 -5.25 35.78
N PHE A 517 15.38 -4.23 36.43
CA PHE A 517 16.83 -4.19 36.63
C PHE A 517 17.30 -5.28 37.60
N SER A 518 18.25 -6.08 37.18
CA SER A 518 19.02 -7.03 37.99
C SER A 518 20.36 -7.31 37.32
N TYR A 519 21.30 -7.86 38.07
CA TYR A 519 22.57 -8.28 37.50
C TYR A 519 22.41 -9.34 36.43
N ALA A 520 21.55 -10.33 36.64
CA ALA A 520 21.27 -11.37 35.66
C ALA A 520 20.66 -10.80 34.38
N THR A 521 19.69 -9.88 34.49
CA THR A 521 19.09 -9.24 33.33
C THR A 521 20.15 -8.47 32.53
N LEU A 522 21.00 -7.70 33.19
CA LEU A 522 22.09 -6.95 32.54
C LEU A 522 23.09 -7.90 31.85
N TYR A 523 23.47 -9.00 32.54
CA TYR A 523 24.39 -10.00 32.01
C TYR A 523 23.89 -10.65 30.71
N TYR A 524 22.68 -11.18 30.71
CA TYR A 524 22.13 -11.85 29.53
C TYR A 524 21.89 -10.92 28.35
N HIS A 525 21.56 -9.63 28.60
CA HIS A 525 21.47 -8.64 27.51
C HIS A 525 22.84 -8.40 26.87
N LEU A 526 23.90 -8.27 27.68
CA LEU A 526 25.25 -8.13 27.17
C LEU A 526 25.69 -9.35 26.35
N GLN A 527 25.36 -10.57 26.81
CA GLN A 527 25.67 -11.80 26.08
C GLN A 527 24.94 -11.88 24.74
N ALA A 528 23.70 -11.37 24.68
CA ALA A 528 22.90 -11.30 23.45
C ALA A 528 23.30 -10.13 22.53
N GLY A 529 24.25 -9.26 22.96
CA GLY A 529 24.59 -8.05 22.21
C GLY A 529 23.47 -7.00 22.15
N VAL A 530 22.50 -7.07 23.07
CA VAL A 530 21.34 -6.17 23.17
C VAL A 530 21.64 -5.08 24.20
N TYR A 531 21.24 -3.84 23.91
CA TYR A 531 21.49 -2.70 24.79
C TYR A 531 20.23 -2.40 25.64
N PRO A 532 20.24 -2.73 26.96
CA PRO A 532 19.15 -2.37 27.85
C PRO A 532 19.25 -0.92 28.30
N ILE A 533 18.08 -0.29 28.48
CA ILE A 533 17.91 1.00 29.15
C ILE A 533 16.99 0.77 30.35
N PHE A 534 17.53 0.75 31.55
CA PHE A 534 16.78 0.52 32.78
C PHE A 534 16.54 1.83 33.53
N ARG A 535 15.33 2.02 34.04
CA ARG A 535 15.13 2.94 35.13
C ARG A 535 15.61 2.28 36.43
N LEU A 536 16.52 2.91 37.13
CA LEU A 536 17.15 2.36 38.34
C LEU A 536 16.36 2.77 39.59
N GLN A 537 16.37 1.87 40.58
CA GLN A 537 15.81 2.13 41.91
C GLN A 537 16.94 2.38 42.93
N LYS A 538 16.63 3.14 44.00
CA LYS A 538 17.47 3.25 45.16
C LYS A 538 17.58 1.90 45.87
N ASN A 539 18.64 1.69 46.62
CA ASN A 539 18.91 0.49 47.43
C ASN A 539 19.12 -0.80 46.61
N THR A 540 19.54 -0.69 45.33
CA THR A 540 19.82 -1.86 44.49
C THR A 540 21.33 -2.19 44.51
N PHE A 541 22.19 -1.19 44.37
CA PHE A 541 23.65 -1.27 44.44
C PHE A 541 24.21 0.01 45.08
N LYS A 542 25.22 -0.13 45.94
CA LYS A 542 25.83 1.01 46.62
C LYS A 542 26.36 2.07 45.66
N GLU A 543 26.92 1.64 44.54
CA GLU A 543 27.48 2.50 43.50
C GLU A 543 26.38 3.33 42.79
N ILE A 544 25.20 2.75 42.60
CA ILE A 544 24.01 3.43 42.03
C ILE A 544 23.50 4.48 43.01
N ASP A 545 23.43 4.16 44.29
CA ASP A 545 22.99 5.08 45.34
C ASP A 545 23.99 6.25 45.51
N ALA A 546 25.29 5.97 45.48
CA ALA A 546 26.33 6.99 45.51
C ALA A 546 26.21 7.96 44.30
N PHE A 547 25.98 7.43 43.10
CA PHE A 547 25.74 8.26 41.92
C PHE A 547 24.46 9.07 42.05
N GLY A 548 23.36 8.45 42.52
CA GLY A 548 22.09 9.14 42.73
C GLY A 548 22.17 10.36 43.64
N ASN A 549 23.01 10.29 44.67
CA ASN A 549 23.25 11.36 45.64
C ASN A 549 24.36 12.34 45.22
N SER A 550 25.13 12.06 44.16
CA SER A 550 26.22 12.93 43.67
C SER A 550 25.65 14.07 42.81
N HIS A 551 26.48 15.08 42.47
CA HIS A 551 26.15 16.13 41.51
C HIS A 551 26.38 15.70 40.04
N GLN A 552 26.96 14.53 39.82
CA GLN A 552 27.23 14.03 38.47
C GLN A 552 25.93 13.63 37.73
N THR A 553 25.90 13.90 36.44
CA THR A 553 24.75 13.56 35.56
C THR A 553 25.04 12.39 34.62
N ASP A 554 26.32 12.03 34.42
CA ASP A 554 26.75 10.95 33.54
C ASP A 554 28.03 10.32 34.10
N ARG A 555 28.04 9.00 34.27
CA ARG A 555 29.17 8.25 34.82
C ARG A 555 29.14 6.79 34.41
N ILE A 556 30.28 6.23 34.04
CA ILE A 556 30.45 4.79 33.81
C ILE A 556 31.03 4.16 35.09
N ILE A 557 30.39 3.08 35.53
CA ILE A 557 30.81 2.33 36.72
C ILE A 557 30.87 0.82 36.43
N PRO A 558 31.75 0.06 37.11
CA PRO A 558 31.64 -1.39 37.14
C PRO A 558 30.61 -1.81 38.19
N LEU A 559 29.83 -2.84 37.88
CA LEU A 559 28.87 -3.48 38.80
C LEU A 559 29.25 -4.94 39.02
N LEU A 560 29.42 -5.33 40.30
CA LEU A 560 29.60 -6.70 40.72
C LEU A 560 28.74 -6.94 41.97
N PRO A 561 27.86 -7.93 42.01
CA PRO A 561 27.03 -8.22 43.18
C PRO A 561 27.92 -8.74 44.36
N SER A 562 27.38 -8.56 45.56
CA SER A 562 28.01 -9.16 46.77
C SER A 562 28.05 -10.69 46.67
N LYS A 563 28.96 -11.35 47.36
CA LYS A 563 29.11 -12.81 47.36
C LYS A 563 27.79 -13.53 47.77
N GLU A 564 27.03 -12.94 48.67
CA GLU A 564 25.71 -13.44 49.08
C GLU A 564 24.72 -13.37 47.93
N THR A 565 24.58 -12.21 47.27
CA THR A 565 23.73 -12.02 46.09
C THR A 565 24.16 -12.92 44.93
N GLN A 566 25.47 -13.15 44.73
CA GLN A 566 26.00 -14.08 43.72
C GLN A 566 25.50 -15.51 43.96
N ARG A 567 25.49 -15.98 45.21
CA ARG A 567 24.97 -17.30 45.56
C ARG A 567 23.47 -17.44 45.24
N ASP A 568 22.69 -16.41 45.54
CA ASP A 568 21.25 -16.46 45.27
C ASP A 568 20.92 -16.35 43.77
N ILE A 569 21.65 -15.55 43.03
CA ILE A 569 21.53 -15.50 41.57
C ILE A 569 21.96 -16.83 40.94
N GLY A 570 23.06 -17.42 41.40
CA GLY A 570 23.56 -18.70 40.88
C GLY A 570 22.62 -19.88 41.10
N LYS A 571 21.76 -19.85 42.14
CA LYS A 571 20.69 -20.84 42.31
C LYS A 571 19.64 -20.78 41.20
N GLN A 572 19.34 -19.56 40.69
CA GLN A 572 18.33 -19.34 39.66
C GLN A 572 18.93 -19.42 38.26
N PHE A 573 20.20 -19.06 38.10
CA PHE A 573 20.91 -18.96 36.83
C PHE A 573 22.31 -19.63 36.97
N PRO A 574 22.38 -20.96 36.86
CA PRO A 574 23.64 -21.70 37.09
C PRO A 574 24.77 -21.36 36.12
N ASP A 575 24.40 -20.91 34.90
CA ASP A 575 25.34 -20.62 33.82
C ASP A 575 25.86 -19.18 33.81
N ILE A 576 25.61 -18.40 34.89
CA ILE A 576 26.04 -17.00 34.96
C ILE A 576 27.46 -16.88 35.46
N ASP A 577 28.32 -16.16 34.71
CA ASP A 577 29.64 -15.78 35.16
C ASP A 577 29.61 -14.45 35.91
N PHE A 578 30.11 -14.46 37.15
CA PHE A 578 30.15 -13.24 37.96
C PHE A 578 31.40 -12.41 37.68
N ILE A 579 31.28 -11.50 36.71
CA ILE A 579 32.30 -10.55 36.28
C ILE A 579 31.84 -9.11 36.55
N ALA A 580 32.79 -8.17 36.63
CA ALA A 580 32.43 -6.76 36.75
C ALA A 580 31.85 -6.22 35.45
N LEU A 581 30.50 -6.03 35.39
CA LEU A 581 29.80 -5.50 34.23
C LEU A 581 29.90 -3.97 34.21
N LYS A 582 30.25 -3.40 33.06
CA LYS A 582 30.26 -1.93 32.90
C LYS A 582 28.84 -1.45 32.59
N ILE A 583 28.40 -0.42 33.33
CA ILE A 583 27.10 0.27 33.09
C ILE A 583 27.34 1.79 33.11
N ARG A 584 26.69 2.49 32.18
CA ARG A 584 26.64 3.96 32.15
C ARG A 584 25.40 4.42 32.90
N LEU A 585 25.60 5.27 33.91
CA LEU A 585 24.57 5.88 34.73
C LEU A 585 24.31 7.30 34.25
N ILE A 586 23.05 7.62 34.03
CA ILE A 586 22.57 8.92 33.52
C ILE A 586 21.50 9.44 34.48
N LYS A 587 21.62 10.72 34.86
CA LYS A 587 20.66 11.37 35.76
C LYS A 587 20.12 12.65 35.14
N TYR A 588 18.80 12.81 35.16
CA TYR A 588 18.12 14.02 34.74
C TYR A 588 16.86 14.29 35.60
N THR A 589 16.40 15.54 35.61
CA THR A 589 15.20 15.96 36.33
C THR A 589 14.15 16.40 35.35
N LEU A 590 12.93 15.89 35.51
CA LEU A 590 11.77 16.26 34.69
C LEU A 590 10.54 16.45 35.59
N ALA A 591 9.90 17.63 35.50
CA ALA A 591 8.73 17.99 36.31
C ALA A 591 8.92 17.74 37.81
N GLY A 592 10.10 18.11 38.34
CA GLY A 592 10.47 17.98 39.75
C GLY A 592 10.87 16.58 40.20
N ASN A 593 10.79 15.57 39.31
CA ASN A 593 11.19 14.19 39.60
C ASN A 593 12.58 13.89 39.03
N THR A 594 13.44 13.28 39.83
CA THR A 594 14.76 12.83 39.37
C THR A 594 14.68 11.40 38.86
N TYR A 595 15.20 11.20 37.66
CA TYR A 595 15.30 9.91 36.99
C TYR A 595 16.77 9.48 36.95
N CYS A 596 17.02 8.23 37.31
CA CYS A 596 18.33 7.58 37.16
C CYS A 596 18.19 6.44 36.17
N ILE A 597 18.93 6.48 35.09
CA ILE A 597 18.93 5.51 33.99
C ILE A 597 20.24 4.76 33.99
N GLY A 598 20.21 3.45 33.80
CA GLY A 598 21.38 2.59 33.59
C GLY A 598 21.33 1.94 32.21
N THR A 599 22.43 1.98 31.47
CA THR A 599 22.51 1.42 30.13
C THR A 599 23.91 0.89 29.78
N THR A 600 23.99 0.01 28.78
CA THR A 600 25.26 -0.45 28.20
C THR A 600 25.66 0.34 26.94
N LEU A 601 24.88 1.36 26.52
CA LEU A 601 25.28 2.30 25.48
C LEU A 601 26.30 3.30 26.00
N MET A 602 27.59 3.05 25.71
CA MET A 602 28.71 3.79 26.28
C MET A 602 29.10 5.03 25.49
N ASP A 603 28.68 5.13 24.21
CA ASP A 603 29.07 6.22 23.32
C ASP A 603 28.43 7.55 23.77
N LYS A 604 29.21 8.62 23.72
CA LYS A 604 28.75 9.98 24.06
C LYS A 604 27.83 10.61 23.04
N GLN A 605 27.73 10.02 21.84
CA GLN A 605 26.71 10.45 20.85
C GLN A 605 25.28 10.35 21.41
N TYR A 606 25.05 9.40 22.33
CA TYR A 606 23.78 9.28 23.05
C TYR A 606 23.72 10.30 24.17
N THR A 607 23.02 11.41 23.93
CA THR A 607 22.89 12.51 24.87
C THR A 607 21.91 12.20 26.00
N ILE A 608 21.97 12.95 27.10
CA ILE A 608 21.01 12.83 28.22
C ILE A 608 19.59 13.06 27.74
N ASP A 609 19.38 14.02 26.83
CA ASP A 609 18.06 14.31 26.26
C ASP A 609 17.54 13.15 25.43
N ALA A 610 18.40 12.50 24.62
CA ALA A 610 18.03 11.32 23.85
C ALA A 610 17.53 10.18 24.77
N PHE A 611 18.20 9.94 25.89
CA PHE A 611 17.76 8.93 26.87
C PHE A 611 16.46 9.33 27.57
N ARG A 612 16.27 10.61 27.87
CA ARG A 612 15.01 11.11 28.42
C ARG A 612 13.84 10.80 27.49
N ASP A 613 13.96 11.16 26.22
CA ASP A 613 12.90 11.00 25.23
C ASP A 613 12.59 9.53 24.96
N VAL A 614 13.62 8.69 24.83
CA VAL A 614 13.46 7.22 24.67
C VAL A 614 12.80 6.59 25.88
N TYR A 615 13.21 6.96 27.09
CA TYR A 615 12.58 6.40 28.30
C TYR A 615 11.09 6.79 28.39
N HIS A 616 10.73 8.00 28.04
CA HIS A 616 9.33 8.43 28.01
C HIS A 616 8.51 7.74 26.90
N ALA A 617 9.12 7.39 25.77
CA ALA A 617 8.46 6.62 24.69
C ALA A 617 8.00 5.22 25.16
N ARG A 618 8.59 4.66 26.23
CA ARG A 618 8.18 3.38 26.85
C ARG A 618 6.67 3.33 27.17
N TRP A 619 6.05 4.45 27.48
CA TRP A 619 4.60 4.51 27.76
C TRP A 619 3.74 3.99 26.60
N GLY A 620 4.27 3.86 25.40
CA GLY A 620 3.60 3.25 24.27
C GLY A 620 3.10 1.83 24.52
N VAL A 621 3.83 1.02 25.30
CA VAL A 621 3.40 -0.35 25.67
C VAL A 621 2.24 -0.33 26.69
N GLU A 622 2.20 0.64 27.60
CA GLU A 622 1.07 0.81 28.50
C GLU A 622 -0.21 1.21 27.73
N GLU A 623 -0.08 2.00 26.66
CA GLU A 623 -1.19 2.31 25.77
C GLU A 623 -1.69 1.10 25.00
N LEU A 624 -0.80 0.21 24.57
CA LEU A 624 -1.17 -1.06 23.97
C LEU A 624 -2.11 -1.86 24.92
N TYR A 625 -1.73 -2.00 26.20
CA TYR A 625 -2.55 -2.71 27.17
C TYR A 625 -3.88 -2.02 27.46
N LYS A 626 -3.92 -0.69 27.48
CA LYS A 626 -5.20 0.05 27.62
C LYS A 626 -6.12 -0.22 26.42
N VAL A 627 -5.58 -0.20 25.20
CA VAL A 627 -6.36 -0.53 24.01
C VAL A 627 -6.88 -1.96 24.09
N SER A 628 -6.01 -2.91 24.44
CA SER A 628 -6.37 -4.33 24.55
C SER A 628 -7.45 -4.56 25.61
N LYS A 629 -7.31 -4.04 26.82
CA LYS A 629 -8.22 -4.28 27.95
C LYS A 629 -9.54 -3.51 27.84
N HIS A 630 -9.49 -2.23 27.45
CA HIS A 630 -10.67 -1.35 27.54
C HIS A 630 -11.41 -1.19 26.21
N MET A 631 -10.76 -1.41 25.09
CA MET A 631 -11.36 -1.20 23.78
C MET A 631 -11.76 -2.49 23.08
N ILE A 632 -11.06 -3.58 23.38
CA ILE A 632 -11.23 -4.85 22.73
C ILE A 632 -11.71 -5.91 23.71
N GLU A 633 -11.71 -5.57 25.00
CA GLU A 633 -12.19 -6.45 26.07
C GLU A 633 -11.49 -7.82 26.03
N VAL A 634 -10.15 -7.79 25.91
CA VAL A 634 -9.32 -8.99 25.75
C VAL A 634 -9.52 -10.02 26.88
N ASP A 635 -10.10 -9.63 28.01
CA ASP A 635 -10.44 -10.49 29.16
C ASP A 635 -11.75 -11.29 28.94
N ASP A 636 -12.51 -11.02 27.87
CA ASP A 636 -13.77 -11.72 27.55
C ASP A 636 -13.46 -12.95 26.65
N PHE A 637 -12.93 -14.00 27.29
CA PHE A 637 -12.56 -15.22 26.61
C PHE A 637 -13.75 -16.15 26.38
N HIS A 638 -13.87 -16.67 25.17
CA HIS A 638 -14.81 -17.75 24.83
C HIS A 638 -14.25 -19.13 25.23
N GLY A 639 -12.92 -19.27 25.15
CA GLY A 639 -12.21 -20.49 25.53
C GLY A 639 -12.07 -20.63 27.04
N ARG A 640 -12.11 -21.88 27.54
CA ARG A 640 -11.99 -22.21 28.96
C ARG A 640 -10.80 -23.12 29.27
N SER A 641 -9.95 -23.41 28.31
CA SER A 641 -8.67 -24.10 28.52
C SER A 641 -7.52 -23.17 28.21
N GLU A 642 -6.35 -23.42 28.78
CA GLU A 642 -5.17 -22.60 28.56
C GLU A 642 -4.87 -22.42 27.05
N ARG A 643 -4.89 -23.51 26.28
CA ARG A 643 -4.70 -23.49 24.82
C ARG A 643 -5.69 -22.56 24.11
N THR A 644 -6.97 -22.66 24.42
CA THR A 644 -7.98 -21.85 23.74
C THR A 644 -7.96 -20.39 24.17
N VAL A 645 -7.57 -20.09 25.41
CA VAL A 645 -7.34 -18.72 25.89
C VAL A 645 -6.10 -18.11 25.20
N LYS A 646 -4.99 -18.85 25.11
CA LYS A 646 -3.80 -18.40 24.39
C LYS A 646 -4.08 -18.20 22.91
N GLN A 647 -4.85 -19.08 22.26
CA GLN A 647 -5.27 -18.87 20.86
C GLN A 647 -5.97 -17.53 20.66
N GLU A 648 -6.95 -17.21 21.49
CA GLU A 648 -7.69 -15.94 21.38
C GLU A 648 -6.81 -14.73 21.69
N LEU A 649 -6.00 -14.80 22.74
CA LEU A 649 -5.10 -13.74 23.13
C LEU A 649 -4.04 -13.47 22.06
N PHE A 650 -3.40 -14.51 21.53
CA PHE A 650 -2.34 -14.38 20.54
C PHE A 650 -2.89 -13.96 19.16
N ALA A 651 -4.07 -14.47 18.77
CA ALA A 651 -4.79 -14.00 17.59
C ALA A 651 -5.07 -12.50 17.65
N HIS A 652 -5.40 -12.00 18.84
CA HIS A 652 -5.61 -10.59 19.09
C HIS A 652 -4.36 -9.75 18.79
N PHE A 653 -3.17 -10.21 19.21
CA PHE A 653 -1.91 -9.52 18.92
C PHE A 653 -1.55 -9.52 17.44
N VAL A 654 -1.82 -10.61 16.72
CA VAL A 654 -1.65 -10.65 15.25
C VAL A 654 -2.54 -9.60 14.57
N LEU A 655 -3.78 -9.47 14.99
CA LEU A 655 -4.70 -8.47 14.44
C LEU A 655 -4.27 -7.03 14.79
N ILE A 656 -3.68 -6.82 15.97
CA ILE A 656 -3.05 -5.53 16.31
C ILE A 656 -1.90 -5.24 15.35
N THR A 657 -1.02 -6.20 15.08
CA THR A 657 0.09 -6.06 14.13
C THR A 657 -0.42 -5.68 12.75
N MET A 658 -1.36 -6.43 12.18
CA MET A 658 -1.98 -6.13 10.89
C MET A 658 -2.60 -4.71 10.86
N SER A 659 -3.29 -4.34 11.93
CA SER A 659 -3.93 -3.01 12.03
C SER A 659 -2.91 -1.87 12.17
N ARG A 660 -1.77 -2.12 12.82
CA ARG A 660 -0.67 -1.16 12.90
C ARG A 660 0.00 -0.94 11.56
N LEU A 661 0.18 -1.98 10.75
CA LEU A 661 0.68 -1.83 9.39
C LEU A 661 -0.21 -0.88 8.58
N CYS A 662 -1.52 -1.07 8.59
CA CYS A 662 -2.47 -0.18 7.92
C CYS A 662 -2.47 1.24 8.52
N SER A 663 -2.33 1.37 9.84
CA SER A 663 -2.28 2.68 10.51
C SER A 663 -1.02 3.45 10.16
N ASN A 664 0.13 2.78 10.15
CA ASN A 664 1.43 3.37 9.83
C ASN A 664 1.47 3.87 8.38
N GLU A 665 0.86 3.11 7.45
CA GLU A 665 0.70 3.54 6.07
C GLU A 665 -0.25 4.75 5.95
N SER A 666 -1.38 4.72 6.66
CA SER A 666 -2.33 5.84 6.70
C SER A 666 -1.70 7.11 7.29
N GLU A 667 -0.85 7.00 8.31
CA GLU A 667 -0.12 8.13 8.91
C GLU A 667 0.90 8.70 7.93
N SER A 668 1.63 7.86 7.19
CA SER A 668 2.58 8.30 6.16
C SER A 668 1.90 9.05 5.03
N LEU A 669 0.77 8.50 4.59
CA LEU A 669 -0.07 9.12 3.58
C LEU A 669 -0.55 10.51 4.02
N LEU A 670 -0.96 10.64 5.28
CA LEU A 670 -1.41 11.92 5.85
C LEU A 670 -0.28 12.94 5.93
N LEU A 671 0.93 12.53 6.31
CA LEU A 671 2.10 13.41 6.34
C LEU A 671 2.49 13.90 4.95
N SER A 672 2.50 13.00 3.95
CA SER A 672 2.78 13.36 2.56
C SER A 672 1.76 14.36 1.99
N LEU A 673 0.49 14.23 2.37
CA LEU A 673 -0.58 15.15 1.98
C LEU A 673 -0.43 16.54 2.59
N LEU A 674 0.17 16.64 3.77
CA LEU A 674 0.40 17.89 4.47
C LEU A 674 1.74 18.52 4.08
N ASN A 675 2.53 17.89 3.20
CA ASN A 675 3.90 18.24 2.85
C ASN A 675 4.81 18.37 4.10
N LEU A 676 4.52 17.58 5.14
CA LEU A 676 5.28 17.55 6.39
C LEU A 676 6.17 16.30 6.40
N THR A 677 7.43 16.47 6.76
CA THR A 677 8.31 15.34 7.09
C THR A 677 8.05 14.90 8.54
N ARG A 678 8.36 13.64 8.87
CA ARG A 678 8.24 13.14 10.25
C ARG A 678 9.15 13.89 11.24
N GLU A 679 10.29 14.39 10.77
CA GLU A 679 11.25 15.16 11.56
C GLU A 679 10.73 16.56 11.92
N GLU A 680 9.95 17.17 11.02
CA GLU A 680 9.30 18.48 11.26
C GLU A 680 8.10 18.38 12.21
N THR A 681 7.61 17.16 12.49
CA THR A 681 6.45 16.95 13.38
C THR A 681 6.82 16.65 14.84
N ASP A 682 8.09 16.49 15.18
CA ASP A 682 8.53 16.21 16.56
C ASP A 682 8.36 17.41 17.53
N GLY A 683 7.93 18.58 17.06
CA GLY A 683 7.77 19.79 17.89
C GLY A 683 6.35 20.34 18.04
N GLU A 684 5.42 20.14 17.11
CA GLU A 684 4.07 20.75 17.18
C GLU A 684 2.96 19.86 16.63
N SER A 685 1.91 19.69 17.45
CA SER A 685 0.54 19.21 17.09
C SER A 685 0.44 18.17 15.97
N THR A 686 1.07 17.02 16.15
CA THR A 686 0.98 15.90 15.19
C THR A 686 -0.41 15.28 15.22
N ILE A 687 -0.90 14.93 14.03
CA ILE A 687 -2.13 14.19 13.83
C ILE A 687 -1.77 12.71 13.76
N GLN A 688 -2.38 11.89 14.60
CA GLN A 688 -2.27 10.43 14.52
C GLN A 688 -3.62 9.80 14.16
N VAL A 689 -3.56 8.59 13.60
CA VAL A 689 -4.73 7.79 13.32
C VAL A 689 -5.34 7.26 14.63
N ASN A 690 -6.67 7.24 14.71
CA ASN A 690 -7.36 6.60 15.83
C ASN A 690 -7.27 5.08 15.69
N PHE A 691 -6.40 4.47 16.49
CA PHE A 691 -6.08 3.05 16.38
C PHE A 691 -7.27 2.11 16.65
N LYS A 692 -8.20 2.49 17.52
CA LYS A 692 -9.44 1.72 17.75
C LYS A 692 -10.25 1.58 16.46
N ASN A 693 -10.38 2.65 15.71
CA ASN A 693 -11.11 2.64 14.44
C ASN A 693 -10.32 1.90 13.35
N ALA A 694 -9.00 1.97 13.36
CA ALA A 694 -8.15 1.20 12.44
C ALA A 694 -8.35 -0.30 12.66
N LEU A 695 -8.26 -0.75 13.89
CA LEU A 695 -8.45 -2.15 14.27
C LEU A 695 -9.86 -2.65 13.90
N ALA A 696 -10.90 -1.86 14.21
CA ALA A 696 -12.28 -2.19 13.82
C ALA A 696 -12.48 -2.22 12.29
N THR A 697 -11.74 -1.42 11.55
CA THR A 697 -11.81 -1.39 10.08
C THR A 697 -11.13 -2.63 9.50
N VAL A 698 -9.91 -2.94 9.91
CA VAL A 698 -9.20 -4.16 9.45
C VAL A 698 -10.00 -5.41 9.76
N SER A 699 -10.56 -5.50 10.96
CA SER A 699 -11.38 -6.67 11.36
C SER A 699 -12.64 -6.85 10.52
N ARG A 700 -13.29 -5.77 10.10
CA ARG A 700 -14.46 -5.84 9.21
C ARG A 700 -14.14 -6.29 7.79
N HIS A 701 -12.92 -6.01 7.31
CA HIS A 701 -12.47 -6.38 5.97
C HIS A 701 -11.61 -7.65 5.96
N LEU A 702 -11.58 -8.39 7.07
CA LEU A 702 -10.69 -9.53 7.23
C LEU A 702 -10.89 -10.59 6.14
N GLU A 703 -12.15 -10.95 5.82
CA GLU A 703 -12.47 -11.89 4.75
C GLU A 703 -12.04 -11.33 3.37
N GLU A 704 -12.24 -10.04 3.13
CA GLU A 704 -11.82 -9.40 1.88
C GLU A 704 -10.29 -9.42 1.74
N ILE A 705 -9.57 -9.11 2.80
CA ILE A 705 -8.10 -9.14 2.82
C ILE A 705 -7.60 -10.53 2.42
N MET A 706 -8.22 -11.57 2.96
CA MET A 706 -7.69 -12.93 2.88
C MET A 706 -8.12 -13.68 1.63
N PHE A 707 -9.34 -13.47 1.17
CA PHE A 707 -9.89 -14.22 0.02
C PHE A 707 -9.81 -13.46 -1.30
N THR A 708 -9.44 -12.17 -1.26
CA THR A 708 -9.24 -11.42 -2.48
C THR A 708 -7.93 -11.84 -3.16
N PRO A 709 -7.96 -12.22 -4.45
CA PRO A 709 -6.74 -12.56 -5.18
C PRO A 709 -5.70 -11.43 -5.08
N ALA A 710 -4.41 -11.78 -4.97
CA ALA A 710 -3.31 -10.82 -4.82
C ALA A 710 -3.36 -9.68 -5.85
N ARG A 711 -3.82 -9.96 -7.09
CA ARG A 711 -4.02 -8.96 -8.16
C ARG A 711 -5.06 -7.89 -7.84
N CYS A 712 -6.02 -8.18 -6.94
CA CYS A 712 -7.13 -7.29 -6.58
C CYS A 712 -6.97 -6.70 -5.17
N ILE A 713 -5.99 -7.16 -4.39
CA ILE A 713 -5.78 -6.76 -2.99
C ILE A 713 -5.54 -5.25 -2.85
N LYS A 714 -4.97 -4.61 -3.87
CA LYS A 714 -4.70 -3.17 -3.89
C LYS A 714 -5.96 -2.36 -3.59
N LYS A 715 -7.08 -2.69 -4.21
CA LYS A 715 -8.34 -1.97 -4.00
C LYS A 715 -8.84 -2.12 -2.56
N VAL A 716 -8.76 -3.32 -2.00
CA VAL A 716 -9.17 -3.59 -0.62
C VAL A 716 -8.29 -2.78 0.35
N MET A 717 -6.98 -2.75 0.11
CA MET A 717 -6.06 -2.00 0.95
C MET A 717 -6.25 -0.48 0.83
N GLU A 718 -6.52 0.03 -0.37
CA GLU A 718 -6.89 1.44 -0.57
C GLU A 718 -8.15 1.81 0.21
N ASP A 719 -9.19 1.00 0.16
CA ASP A 719 -10.44 1.23 0.89
C ASP A 719 -10.21 1.20 2.42
N ILE A 720 -9.39 0.29 2.92
CA ILE A 720 -9.02 0.19 4.34
C ILE A 720 -8.21 1.42 4.77
N VAL A 721 -7.12 1.74 4.08
CA VAL A 721 -6.23 2.87 4.41
C VAL A 721 -6.99 4.19 4.33
N CYS A 722 -7.82 4.39 3.31
CA CYS A 722 -8.69 5.56 3.20
C CYS A 722 -9.72 5.64 4.34
N SER A 723 -10.30 4.52 4.75
CA SER A 723 -11.24 4.48 5.88
C SER A 723 -10.54 4.80 7.20
N VAL A 724 -9.35 4.24 7.41
CA VAL A 724 -8.52 4.46 8.60
C VAL A 724 -8.06 5.92 8.67
N SER A 725 -7.63 6.52 7.56
CA SER A 725 -7.16 7.91 7.51
C SER A 725 -8.24 8.96 7.83
N ARG A 726 -9.52 8.61 7.72
CA ARG A 726 -10.64 9.51 8.08
C ARG A 726 -10.75 9.75 9.59
N TYR A 727 -10.34 8.79 10.40
CA TYR A 727 -10.45 8.85 11.86
C TYR A 727 -9.14 9.32 12.48
N ARG A 728 -9.01 10.64 12.65
CA ARG A 728 -7.79 11.32 13.13
C ARG A 728 -8.00 11.88 14.51
N GLN A 729 -6.93 11.90 15.30
CA GLN A 729 -6.89 12.61 16.58
C GLN A 729 -5.62 13.45 16.68
N LYS A 730 -5.75 14.65 17.28
CA LYS A 730 -4.59 15.50 17.53
C LYS A 730 -3.79 14.94 18.70
N ILE A 731 -2.48 14.79 18.53
CA ILE A 731 -1.57 14.57 19.64
C ILE A 731 -1.45 15.90 20.38
N ARG A 732 -1.61 15.86 21.68
CA ARG A 732 -1.45 17.01 22.58
C ARG A 732 -0.29 16.71 23.54
N PRO A 733 0.97 17.06 23.21
CA PRO A 733 2.10 16.83 24.07
C PRO A 733 1.91 17.51 25.43
N GLY A 734 2.42 16.92 26.48
CA GLY A 734 2.41 17.51 27.84
C GLY A 734 1.06 17.47 28.57
N ARG A 735 0.00 16.92 27.99
CA ARG A 735 -1.28 16.79 28.69
C ARG A 735 -1.26 15.63 29.67
N SER A 736 -1.10 15.92 30.95
CA SER A 736 -1.23 14.92 32.02
C SER A 736 -2.60 15.08 32.70
N TYR A 737 -3.23 13.97 33.01
CA TYR A 737 -4.43 13.95 33.87
C TYR A 737 -4.04 13.34 35.21
N VAL A 738 -4.53 13.94 36.29
CA VAL A 738 -4.43 13.34 37.62
C VAL A 738 -5.11 11.97 37.55
N ARG A 739 -4.39 10.91 37.90
CA ARG A 739 -4.95 9.56 37.97
C ARG A 739 -6.02 9.54 39.06
N GLN A 740 -7.27 9.58 38.69
CA GLN A 740 -8.34 9.19 39.58
C GLN A 740 -8.34 7.66 39.61
N SER A 741 -8.03 7.07 40.78
CA SER A 741 -8.24 5.66 41.02
C SER A 741 -9.75 5.39 40.99
N MET A 742 -10.29 5.03 39.85
CA MET A 742 -11.60 4.43 39.79
C MET A 742 -11.47 2.98 40.26
N LYS A 743 -12.19 2.63 41.33
CA LYS A 743 -12.40 1.21 41.66
C LYS A 743 -12.93 0.52 40.38
N PRO A 744 -12.38 -0.62 39.98
CA PRO A 744 -12.87 -1.32 38.80
C PRO A 744 -14.36 -1.62 39.03
N VAL A 745 -15.23 -1.11 38.16
CA VAL A 745 -16.64 -1.51 38.13
C VAL A 745 -16.62 -2.99 37.76
N ASN A 746 -17.06 -3.81 38.69
CA ASN A 746 -17.09 -5.24 38.50
C ASN A 746 -18.17 -5.54 37.46
N LYS A 747 -17.82 -5.75 36.21
CA LYS A 747 -18.73 -6.02 35.08
C LYS A 747 -19.70 -7.19 35.39
N TRP A 748 -19.26 -8.10 36.22
CA TRP A 748 -20.01 -9.30 36.61
C TRP A 748 -21.09 -9.07 37.67
N LYS A 749 -21.12 -7.89 38.34
CA LYS A 749 -22.23 -7.54 39.23
C LYS A 749 -23.52 -7.16 38.50
N SER A 750 -23.45 -6.78 37.25
CA SER A 750 -24.66 -6.42 36.49
C SER A 750 -25.40 -7.61 35.87
N SER A 751 -24.75 -8.77 35.70
CA SER A 751 -25.40 -9.96 35.14
C SER A 751 -26.14 -10.79 36.17
N ASN A 752 -25.85 -10.63 37.46
CA ASN A 752 -26.51 -11.36 38.56
C ASN A 752 -27.61 -10.55 39.27
N ALA A 753 -27.96 -9.37 38.78
CA ALA A 753 -29.02 -8.54 39.37
C ALA A 753 -30.42 -8.79 38.76
N ASN A 754 -30.54 -9.73 37.82
CA ASN A 754 -31.79 -10.09 37.14
C ASN A 754 -32.09 -11.61 37.23
N THR A 755 -31.83 -12.24 38.38
CA THR A 755 -32.43 -13.53 38.75
C THR A 755 -33.13 -13.37 40.05
#